data_3229dbe856dcdfeb3281ead1f5181937
#
_entry.id   3229dbe856dcdfeb3281ead1f5181937
#
_cell.length_a   1.000
_cell.length_b   1.000
_cell.length_c   1.000
_cell.angle_alpha   90.00
_cell.angle_beta   90.00
_cell.angle_gamma   90.00
#
_symmetry.space_group_name_H-M   'P 1'
#
loop_
_entity.id
_entity.type
_entity.pdbx_description
1 polymer ?
#
loop_
_entity_poly.entity_id
_entity_poly.type
_entity_poly.pdbx_seq_one_letter_code
_entity_poly.pdbx_strand_id
1 'polypeptide(L)'
;MKNLSEMFGSMVFNDSVMQARLPKEVYEQVRQCIKLGERLDGKTADVVANAMKDWSIEKGVTHFTHWFQPMTGITAEKHDSFLNPIGDGRVIMEFSGKELIQGEPDASSFPTGGLRATFEARGYTAWDPTSYAFIKDGVLCIPTAFCSYGGEALDKKTPLLRSMQAINLQCLRVLRLFGNHDVTEVKTTVGPEQEYFLVDKSVYEKRKDLMYTGRTLFGAKPPKAQELGDHYFGTIKPRVSAFMQELDEELWKLGVSAKTEHNEAAPAQHELAPVFSTTNISADHNQITMELMKKLARKYDMVCLLHEKPFAGVNGSGKHNNWSMTTDTGVNLLEPGETPYENAQFLLMLCAVIQAVDDYQDMLRISVTSASNDLRLGAAEAPPAIVSMFLGEELEEILEAIEKDEPYGGKEKELIKVGVHALPKFPKDTTDRNRTSPFAFTGNKFEFRMLGSSASISGANVVINTAVTEALRQYADALEGSTDFENDLHELIRSVIRKHKRIIFSGNGYGDEWVKEAEKRGLLNLPTTPDCVPHYLAIKNVELFARHRVYTEIELAARYKMKLDNYCKVLHIEALTMLDMARQDILPAVSAFAKELCDTAMAKNALGVESVYETETAARVSKLTTAVLNEVRALDKASNDAEELTDVLTRACAYRDNVLGAMSALRESVDELETLTAKKYWPYPNYGDLLFSVK
;
A
#
# COMPACT_ATOMS: atom_id res chain seq x y z
N MET A 1 21.79 -21.50 19.04
CA MET A 1 21.36 -20.18 18.57
C MET A 1 21.36 -20.20 17.05
N LYS A 2 20.26 -19.83 16.42
CA LYS A 2 20.24 -19.63 14.96
C LYS A 2 21.18 -18.47 14.64
N ASN A 3 22.12 -18.64 13.72
CA ASN A 3 23.02 -17.57 13.29
C ASN A 3 22.27 -16.70 12.28
N LEU A 4 21.88 -15.49 12.67
CA LEU A 4 21.13 -14.57 11.81
C LEU A 4 21.90 -14.22 10.52
N SER A 5 23.23 -14.07 10.60
CA SER A 5 24.07 -13.77 9.44
C SER A 5 24.09 -14.88 8.39
N GLU A 6 23.93 -16.15 8.82
CA GLU A 6 23.84 -17.31 7.91
C GLU A 6 22.41 -17.50 7.37
N MET A 7 21.42 -17.06 8.13
CA MET A 7 20.02 -17.17 7.77
C MET A 7 19.62 -16.12 6.72
N PHE A 8 20.10 -14.88 6.87
CA PHE A 8 19.70 -13.77 6.01
C PHE A 8 20.06 -14.03 4.54
N GLY A 9 19.03 -13.98 3.67
CA GLY A 9 19.18 -14.24 2.25
C GLY A 9 19.50 -15.69 1.88
N SER A 10 19.40 -16.66 2.83
CA SER A 10 19.74 -18.06 2.57
C SER A 10 18.86 -18.72 1.49
N MET A 11 17.68 -18.17 1.23
CA MET A 11 16.75 -18.61 0.20
C MET A 11 16.68 -17.65 -1.00
N VAL A 12 17.73 -16.83 -1.20
CA VAL A 12 17.82 -15.85 -2.30
C VAL A 12 19.02 -16.17 -3.17
N PHE A 13 18.82 -16.19 -4.48
CA PHE A 13 19.92 -16.28 -5.47
C PHE A 13 20.54 -14.90 -5.66
N ASN A 14 21.14 -14.40 -4.59
CA ASN A 14 21.70 -13.06 -4.49
C ASN A 14 23.09 -12.93 -5.14
N ASP A 15 23.66 -11.75 -5.08
CA ASP A 15 24.95 -11.42 -5.68
C ASP A 15 26.08 -12.35 -5.20
N SER A 16 26.13 -12.67 -3.91
CA SER A 16 27.13 -13.59 -3.35
C SER A 16 26.99 -15.02 -3.87
N VAL A 17 25.75 -15.48 -4.04
CA VAL A 17 25.45 -16.81 -4.61
C VAL A 17 25.80 -16.83 -6.10
N MET A 18 25.47 -15.78 -6.85
CA MET A 18 25.83 -15.64 -8.26
C MET A 18 27.36 -15.65 -8.44
N GLN A 19 28.07 -14.87 -7.65
CA GLN A 19 29.54 -14.79 -7.70
C GLN A 19 30.20 -16.14 -7.39
N ALA A 20 29.63 -16.92 -6.48
CA ALA A 20 30.18 -18.24 -6.12
C ALA A 20 29.87 -19.33 -7.16
N ARG A 21 28.80 -19.21 -7.96
CA ARG A 21 28.30 -20.26 -8.83
C ARG A 21 28.44 -20.01 -10.32
N LEU A 22 28.61 -18.76 -10.71
CA LEU A 22 28.77 -18.41 -12.11
C LEU A 22 30.25 -18.28 -12.48
N PRO A 23 30.66 -18.66 -13.71
CA PRO A 23 31.96 -18.25 -14.24
C PRO A 23 32.09 -16.72 -14.18
N LYS A 24 33.30 -16.25 -13.89
CA LYS A 24 33.58 -14.82 -13.68
C LYS A 24 33.05 -13.94 -14.83
N GLU A 25 33.26 -14.35 -16.06
CA GLU A 25 32.82 -13.62 -17.26
C GLU A 25 31.28 -13.52 -17.34
N VAL A 26 30.60 -14.62 -17.02
CA VAL A 26 29.10 -14.66 -16.99
C VAL A 26 28.56 -13.77 -15.89
N TYR A 27 29.16 -13.81 -14.70
CA TYR A 27 28.80 -12.92 -13.59
C TYR A 27 28.98 -11.44 -13.96
N GLU A 28 30.10 -11.08 -14.57
CA GLU A 28 30.35 -9.72 -15.04
C GLU A 28 29.32 -9.26 -16.10
N GLN A 29 28.97 -10.14 -17.05
CA GLN A 29 27.93 -9.86 -18.05
C GLN A 29 26.55 -9.63 -17.41
N VAL A 30 26.15 -10.45 -16.42
CA VAL A 30 24.91 -10.23 -15.66
C VAL A 30 24.93 -8.88 -14.94
N ARG A 31 26.05 -8.53 -14.32
CA ARG A 31 26.24 -7.23 -13.65
C ARG A 31 26.14 -6.05 -14.63
N GLN A 32 26.68 -6.18 -15.83
CA GLN A 32 26.56 -5.18 -16.89
C GLN A 32 25.13 -5.07 -17.39
N CYS A 33 24.45 -6.19 -17.59
CA CYS A 33 23.02 -6.23 -17.95
C CYS A 33 22.18 -5.47 -16.91
N ILE A 34 22.40 -5.72 -15.61
CA ILE A 34 21.71 -5.02 -14.52
C ILE A 34 22.01 -3.50 -14.53
N LYS A 35 23.27 -3.12 -14.74
CA LYS A 35 23.72 -1.72 -14.66
C LYS A 35 23.37 -0.91 -15.91
N LEU A 36 23.54 -1.48 -17.09
CA LEU A 36 23.45 -0.76 -18.38
C LEU A 36 22.15 -1.06 -19.13
N GLY A 37 21.35 -2.04 -18.70
CA GLY A 37 20.16 -2.50 -19.42
C GLY A 37 20.48 -3.24 -20.73
N GLU A 38 21.71 -3.77 -20.86
CA GLU A 38 22.11 -4.54 -22.02
C GLU A 38 21.41 -5.89 -22.07
N ARG A 39 21.18 -6.40 -23.29
CA ARG A 39 20.53 -7.69 -23.47
C ARG A 39 21.49 -8.82 -23.11
N LEU A 40 21.03 -9.74 -22.25
CA LEU A 40 21.74 -10.98 -21.98
C LEU A 40 21.63 -11.90 -23.20
N ASP A 41 22.77 -12.41 -23.68
CA ASP A 41 22.76 -13.38 -24.78
C ASP A 41 22.27 -14.76 -24.30
N GLY A 42 21.75 -15.59 -25.24
CA GLY A 42 21.14 -16.86 -24.89
C GLY A 42 22.08 -17.85 -24.20
N LYS A 43 23.38 -17.84 -24.53
CA LYS A 43 24.35 -18.77 -23.91
C LYS A 43 24.63 -18.37 -22.46
N THR A 44 24.80 -17.08 -22.22
CA THR A 44 24.94 -16.54 -20.88
C THR A 44 23.69 -16.82 -20.03
N ALA A 45 22.49 -16.65 -20.61
CA ALA A 45 21.25 -16.97 -19.94
C ALA A 45 21.12 -18.47 -19.59
N ASP A 46 21.57 -19.38 -20.46
CA ASP A 46 21.57 -20.82 -20.19
C ASP A 46 22.49 -21.17 -18.99
N VAL A 47 23.64 -20.55 -18.90
CA VAL A 47 24.55 -20.74 -17.74
C VAL A 47 23.91 -20.24 -16.44
N VAL A 48 23.28 -19.07 -16.47
CA VAL A 48 22.59 -18.51 -15.30
C VAL A 48 21.41 -19.38 -14.89
N ALA A 49 20.57 -19.79 -15.84
CA ALA A 49 19.41 -20.67 -15.60
C ALA A 49 19.85 -22.00 -14.97
N ASN A 50 20.87 -22.64 -15.53
CA ASN A 50 21.39 -23.89 -14.98
C ASN A 50 21.95 -23.71 -13.55
N ALA A 51 22.67 -22.64 -13.29
CA ALA A 51 23.16 -22.34 -11.94
C ALA A 51 22.03 -22.08 -10.93
N MET A 52 20.97 -21.38 -11.33
CA MET A 52 19.76 -21.17 -10.51
C MET A 52 19.06 -22.51 -10.22
N LYS A 53 18.88 -23.36 -11.24
CA LYS A 53 18.29 -24.68 -11.10
C LYS A 53 19.09 -25.56 -10.14
N ASP A 54 20.39 -25.68 -10.34
CA ASP A 54 21.26 -26.52 -9.50
C ASP A 54 21.26 -26.04 -8.04
N TRP A 55 21.33 -24.73 -7.82
CA TRP A 55 21.20 -24.13 -6.49
C TRP A 55 19.85 -24.42 -5.84
N SER A 56 18.77 -24.37 -6.60
CA SER A 56 17.43 -24.64 -6.06
C SER A 56 17.19 -26.13 -5.79
N ILE A 57 17.70 -27.03 -6.64
CA ILE A 57 17.63 -28.48 -6.44
C ILE A 57 18.38 -28.90 -5.15
N GLU A 58 19.56 -28.32 -4.87
CA GLU A 58 20.28 -28.55 -3.62
C GLU A 58 19.46 -28.20 -2.37
N LYS A 59 18.46 -27.31 -2.52
CA LYS A 59 17.53 -26.90 -1.49
C LYS A 59 16.19 -27.69 -1.53
N GLY A 60 16.12 -28.74 -2.35
CA GLY A 60 14.96 -29.62 -2.47
C GLY A 60 13.84 -29.12 -3.37
N VAL A 61 14.10 -28.10 -4.17
CA VAL A 61 13.12 -27.50 -5.10
C VAL A 61 13.05 -28.30 -6.38
N THR A 62 11.84 -28.51 -6.90
CA THR A 62 11.57 -29.26 -8.14
C THR A 62 10.82 -28.44 -9.20
N HIS A 63 10.33 -27.26 -8.83
CA HIS A 63 9.52 -26.39 -9.68
C HIS A 63 10.04 -24.96 -9.66
N PHE A 64 9.74 -24.23 -10.72
CA PHE A 64 9.96 -22.79 -10.81
C PHE A 64 8.68 -22.06 -11.21
N THR A 65 8.65 -20.76 -11.02
CA THR A 65 7.57 -19.88 -11.47
C THR A 65 8.13 -18.52 -11.89
N HIS A 66 7.56 -17.95 -12.94
CA HIS A 66 7.67 -16.52 -13.20
C HIS A 66 6.71 -15.81 -12.25
N TRP A 67 7.29 -15.18 -11.24
CA TRP A 67 6.59 -14.48 -10.19
C TRP A 67 6.45 -13.00 -10.56
N PHE A 68 5.22 -12.47 -10.60
CA PHE A 68 4.98 -11.09 -10.98
C PHE A 68 3.81 -10.46 -10.21
N GLN A 69 3.72 -9.12 -10.27
CA GLN A 69 2.69 -8.32 -9.62
C GLN A 69 1.66 -7.87 -10.66
N PRO A 70 0.51 -8.56 -10.81
CA PRO A 70 -0.52 -8.18 -11.78
C PRO A 70 -1.14 -6.83 -11.44
N MET A 71 -1.84 -6.21 -12.38
CA MET A 71 -2.55 -4.95 -12.13
C MET A 71 -3.58 -5.07 -11.01
N THR A 72 -4.19 -6.25 -10.82
CA THR A 72 -5.08 -6.59 -9.71
C THR A 72 -4.51 -7.75 -8.89
N GLY A 73 -4.87 -7.81 -7.60
CA GLY A 73 -4.33 -8.85 -6.71
C GLY A 73 -2.94 -8.52 -6.16
N ILE A 74 -2.35 -9.46 -5.46
CA ILE A 74 -1.05 -9.30 -4.79
C ILE A 74 0.05 -9.76 -5.75
N THR A 75 0.11 -11.08 -6.01
CA THR A 75 1.08 -11.72 -6.90
C THR A 75 0.41 -12.78 -7.76
N ALA A 76 1.06 -13.17 -8.85
CA ALA A 76 0.65 -14.26 -9.72
C ALA A 76 1.79 -15.25 -9.94
N GLU A 77 1.45 -16.52 -9.94
CA GLU A 77 2.36 -17.65 -10.06
C GLU A 77 1.76 -18.72 -10.99
N LYS A 78 2.63 -19.41 -11.73
CA LYS A 78 2.31 -20.63 -12.48
C LYS A 78 3.49 -21.58 -12.33
N HIS A 79 3.34 -22.65 -11.56
CA HIS A 79 4.41 -23.58 -11.24
C HIS A 79 4.67 -24.55 -12.40
N ASP A 80 5.85 -24.48 -13.00
CA ASP A 80 6.36 -25.42 -13.97
C ASP A 80 7.48 -26.27 -13.36
N SER A 81 7.48 -27.59 -13.60
CA SER A 81 8.53 -28.45 -13.09
C SER A 81 9.78 -28.37 -13.96
N PHE A 82 10.96 -28.59 -13.35
CA PHE A 82 12.21 -28.77 -14.11
C PHE A 82 12.26 -30.09 -14.91
N LEU A 83 11.23 -30.94 -14.80
CA LEU A 83 11.19 -32.27 -15.41
C LEU A 83 11.06 -32.18 -16.92
N ASN A 84 12.04 -32.77 -17.65
CA ASN A 84 12.00 -32.91 -19.10
C ASN A 84 12.14 -34.39 -19.49
N PRO A 85 11.13 -35.01 -20.17
CA PRO A 85 11.21 -36.39 -20.62
C PRO A 85 12.25 -36.56 -21.74
N ILE A 86 13.14 -37.54 -21.58
CA ILE A 86 14.19 -37.90 -22.59
C ILE A 86 13.92 -39.22 -23.30
N GLY A 87 12.73 -39.77 -23.16
CA GLY A 87 12.34 -41.07 -23.70
C GLY A 87 12.61 -42.26 -22.78
N ASP A 88 12.12 -43.41 -23.13
CA ASP A 88 12.27 -44.67 -22.38
C ASP A 88 11.85 -44.60 -20.88
N GLY A 89 10.90 -43.73 -20.57
CA GLY A 89 10.42 -43.52 -19.19
C GLY A 89 11.44 -42.79 -18.29
N ARG A 90 12.51 -42.25 -18.81
CA ARG A 90 13.53 -41.45 -18.10
C ARG A 90 13.26 -39.96 -18.24
N VAL A 91 13.69 -39.21 -17.23
CA VAL A 91 13.58 -37.76 -17.19
C VAL A 91 14.91 -37.16 -16.79
N ILE A 92 15.13 -35.89 -17.19
CA ILE A 92 16.19 -35.01 -16.67
C ILE A 92 15.58 -33.81 -16.01
N MET A 93 16.36 -33.13 -15.18
CA MET A 93 16.01 -31.81 -14.63
C MET A 93 16.69 -30.74 -15.50
N GLU A 94 15.89 -29.97 -16.19
CA GLU A 94 16.35 -28.94 -17.14
C GLU A 94 15.68 -27.61 -16.85
N PHE A 95 16.42 -26.53 -17.04
CA PHE A 95 15.90 -25.16 -17.02
C PHE A 95 16.78 -24.33 -17.96
N SER A 96 16.22 -23.93 -19.06
CA SER A 96 16.94 -23.23 -20.13
C SER A 96 16.97 -21.70 -19.92
N GLY A 97 17.95 -21.04 -20.51
CA GLY A 97 17.99 -19.57 -20.55
C GLY A 97 16.76 -18.96 -21.23
N LYS A 98 16.16 -19.65 -22.20
CA LYS A 98 14.90 -19.21 -22.79
C LYS A 98 13.77 -19.20 -21.74
N GLU A 99 13.63 -20.24 -20.94
CA GLU A 99 12.65 -20.33 -19.87
C GLU A 99 12.90 -19.33 -18.74
N LEU A 100 14.18 -19.01 -18.47
CA LEU A 100 14.53 -17.95 -17.52
C LEU A 100 14.10 -16.57 -18.04
N ILE A 101 14.47 -16.23 -19.27
CA ILE A 101 14.27 -14.87 -19.80
C ILE A 101 12.79 -14.58 -20.08
N GLN A 102 12.04 -15.56 -20.62
CA GLN A 102 10.71 -15.35 -21.14
C GLN A 102 9.77 -16.51 -20.84
N GLY A 103 8.58 -16.18 -20.35
CA GLY A 103 7.43 -17.07 -20.27
C GLY A 103 6.29 -16.58 -21.17
N GLU A 104 5.40 -17.50 -21.53
CA GLU A 104 4.22 -17.22 -22.36
C GLU A 104 2.93 -17.65 -21.62
N PRO A 105 2.55 -16.98 -20.49
CA PRO A 105 1.32 -17.31 -19.79
C PRO A 105 0.09 -16.93 -20.61
N ASP A 106 -1.02 -17.63 -20.38
CA ASP A 106 -2.32 -17.23 -20.91
C ASP A 106 -2.78 -15.93 -20.20
N ALA A 107 -2.85 -14.85 -20.97
CA ALA A 107 -3.27 -13.53 -20.49
C ALA A 107 -4.80 -13.34 -20.53
N SER A 108 -5.58 -14.30 -21.06
CA SER A 108 -7.02 -14.14 -21.27
C SER A 108 -7.80 -13.98 -19.97
N SER A 109 -7.32 -14.58 -18.88
CA SER A 109 -7.94 -14.52 -17.56
C SER A 109 -7.54 -13.30 -16.72
N PHE A 110 -6.54 -12.52 -17.14
CA PHE A 110 -6.12 -11.34 -16.39
C PHE A 110 -6.94 -10.10 -16.78
N PRO A 111 -7.40 -9.30 -15.79
CA PRO A 111 -8.02 -8.01 -16.07
C PRO A 111 -7.05 -7.08 -16.79
N THR A 112 -7.44 -6.56 -17.93
CA THR A 112 -6.55 -5.74 -18.79
C THR A 112 -7.05 -4.32 -19.02
N GLY A 113 -8.27 -3.98 -18.55
CA GLY A 113 -8.86 -2.67 -18.80
C GLY A 113 -9.05 -2.31 -20.27
N GLY A 114 -9.01 -3.33 -21.16
CA GLY A 114 -9.13 -3.17 -22.61
C GLY A 114 -7.79 -3.05 -23.36
N LEU A 115 -6.65 -3.26 -22.68
CA LEU A 115 -5.33 -3.32 -23.33
C LEU A 115 -5.18 -4.52 -24.27
N ARG A 116 -5.97 -5.56 -24.09
CA ARG A 116 -5.95 -6.78 -24.88
C ARG A 116 -7.26 -6.91 -25.65
N ALA A 117 -7.16 -7.22 -26.93
CA ALA A 117 -8.33 -7.60 -27.71
C ALA A 117 -8.91 -8.94 -27.21
N THR A 118 -10.22 -9.13 -27.34
CA THR A 118 -10.92 -10.31 -26.79
C THR A 118 -10.38 -11.63 -27.31
N PHE A 119 -9.87 -11.66 -28.53
CA PHE A 119 -9.29 -12.86 -29.16
C PHE A 119 -7.82 -13.08 -28.86
N GLU A 120 -7.13 -12.14 -28.24
CA GLU A 120 -5.73 -12.28 -27.85
C GLU A 120 -5.64 -13.01 -26.51
N ALA A 121 -5.00 -14.18 -26.48
CA ALA A 121 -4.79 -14.95 -25.26
C ALA A 121 -3.35 -14.88 -24.76
N ARG A 122 -2.38 -14.56 -25.64
CA ARG A 122 -0.95 -14.59 -25.31
C ARG A 122 -0.52 -13.35 -24.56
N GLY A 123 0.24 -13.54 -23.48
CA GLY A 123 1.03 -12.51 -22.79
C GLY A 123 2.47 -13.00 -22.64
N TYR A 124 3.35 -12.12 -22.21
CA TYR A 124 4.76 -12.44 -21.99
C TYR A 124 5.18 -12.00 -20.60
N THR A 125 5.86 -12.91 -19.88
CA THR A 125 6.66 -12.55 -18.72
C THR A 125 8.12 -12.38 -19.14
N ALA A 126 8.80 -11.38 -18.60
CA ALA A 126 10.21 -11.12 -18.88
C ALA A 126 10.98 -11.04 -17.56
N TRP A 127 12.06 -11.81 -17.46
CA TRP A 127 12.91 -11.79 -16.27
C TRP A 127 13.39 -10.38 -15.94
N ASP A 128 13.27 -10.02 -14.67
CA ASP A 128 13.86 -8.80 -14.11
C ASP A 128 15.16 -9.14 -13.36
N PRO A 129 16.33 -8.94 -13.97
CA PRO A 129 17.61 -9.23 -13.32
C PRO A 129 17.97 -8.24 -12.19
N THR A 130 17.22 -7.15 -12.03
CA THR A 130 17.43 -6.15 -10.95
C THR A 130 16.81 -6.58 -9.62
N SER A 131 16.01 -7.67 -9.62
CA SER A 131 15.46 -8.30 -8.44
C SER A 131 15.87 -9.77 -8.40
N TYR A 132 16.33 -10.22 -7.24
CA TYR A 132 16.86 -11.56 -7.10
C TYR A 132 15.78 -12.65 -7.12
N ALA A 133 16.07 -13.77 -7.78
CA ALA A 133 15.24 -14.97 -7.65
C ALA A 133 15.35 -15.54 -6.22
N PHE A 134 14.27 -16.13 -5.75
CA PHE A 134 14.18 -16.63 -4.36
C PHE A 134 13.38 -17.93 -4.29
N ILE A 135 13.57 -18.69 -3.21
CA ILE A 135 12.82 -19.92 -2.96
C ILE A 135 11.76 -19.64 -1.90
N LYS A 136 10.50 -19.79 -2.29
CA LYS A 136 9.33 -19.68 -1.43
C LYS A 136 8.47 -20.92 -1.61
N ASP A 137 8.03 -21.53 -0.53
CA ASP A 137 7.14 -22.72 -0.54
C ASP A 137 7.66 -23.90 -1.38
N GLY A 138 8.98 -24.10 -1.44
CA GLY A 138 9.59 -25.17 -2.22
C GLY A 138 9.58 -24.94 -3.74
N VAL A 139 9.37 -23.69 -4.18
CA VAL A 139 9.37 -23.27 -5.58
C VAL A 139 10.40 -22.17 -5.80
N LEU A 140 11.15 -22.23 -6.90
CA LEU A 140 12.02 -21.14 -7.35
C LEU A 140 11.16 -20.04 -7.98
N CYS A 141 11.04 -18.90 -7.31
CA CYS A 141 10.32 -17.72 -7.78
C CYS A 141 11.29 -16.79 -8.51
N ILE A 142 11.00 -16.50 -9.75
CA ILE A 142 11.80 -15.62 -10.62
C ILE A 142 11.02 -14.32 -10.82
N PRO A 143 11.47 -13.18 -10.27
CA PRO A 143 10.81 -11.91 -10.47
C PRO A 143 10.76 -11.52 -11.94
N THR A 144 9.57 -11.19 -12.44
CA THR A 144 9.35 -10.86 -13.85
C THR A 144 8.44 -9.65 -14.02
N ALA A 145 8.60 -8.97 -15.14
CA ALA A 145 7.60 -8.10 -15.71
C ALA A 145 6.56 -8.92 -16.49
N PHE A 146 5.35 -8.37 -16.69
CA PHE A 146 4.30 -9.00 -17.47
C PHE A 146 3.67 -7.99 -18.42
N CYS A 147 3.63 -8.35 -19.70
CA CYS A 147 3.07 -7.51 -20.75
C CYS A 147 2.12 -8.28 -21.69
N SER A 148 1.28 -7.51 -22.39
CA SER A 148 0.40 -8.03 -23.46
C SER A 148 1.19 -8.48 -24.67
N TYR A 149 0.49 -9.09 -25.64
CA TYR A 149 1.06 -9.40 -26.95
C TYR A 149 1.59 -8.16 -27.69
N GLY A 150 0.97 -6.99 -27.48
CA GLY A 150 1.40 -5.71 -28.05
C GLY A 150 2.56 -5.05 -27.28
N GLY A 151 2.92 -5.55 -26.10
CA GLY A 151 4.00 -5.02 -25.25
C GLY A 151 3.55 -4.02 -24.18
N GLU A 152 2.24 -3.77 -24.05
CA GLU A 152 1.71 -2.92 -22.98
C GLU A 152 1.86 -3.60 -21.62
N ALA A 153 2.20 -2.81 -20.60
CA ALA A 153 2.38 -3.29 -19.24
C ALA A 153 1.06 -3.75 -18.61
N LEU A 154 0.97 -5.05 -18.29
CA LEU A 154 -0.16 -5.69 -17.58
C LEU A 154 0.15 -5.91 -16.09
N ASP A 155 1.22 -5.31 -15.59
CA ASP A 155 1.72 -5.47 -14.24
C ASP A 155 1.95 -4.11 -13.56
N LYS A 156 2.42 -4.16 -12.31
CA LYS A 156 2.80 -2.99 -11.51
C LYS A 156 4.30 -2.73 -11.56
N LYS A 157 5.12 -3.72 -11.93
CA LYS A 157 6.58 -3.65 -11.93
C LYS A 157 7.12 -2.87 -13.13
N THR A 158 6.62 -3.13 -14.33
CA THR A 158 7.11 -2.45 -15.54
C THR A 158 7.04 -0.92 -15.43
N PRO A 159 5.91 -0.30 -15.02
CA PRO A 159 5.88 1.15 -14.82
C PRO A 159 6.81 1.63 -13.71
N LEU A 160 7.00 0.82 -12.65
CA LEU A 160 7.93 1.15 -11.58
C LEU A 160 9.37 1.25 -12.08
N LEU A 161 9.83 0.24 -12.83
CA LEU A 161 11.17 0.24 -13.42
C LEU A 161 11.35 1.40 -14.39
N ARG A 162 10.36 1.69 -15.26
CA ARG A 162 10.37 2.85 -16.17
C ARG A 162 10.51 4.17 -15.40
N SER A 163 9.77 4.34 -14.28
CA SER A 163 9.85 5.55 -13.45
C SER A 163 11.19 5.70 -12.75
N MET A 164 11.80 4.59 -12.31
CA MET A 164 13.15 4.60 -11.71
C MET A 164 14.22 4.99 -12.73
N GLN A 165 14.13 4.53 -13.98
CA GLN A 165 15.02 4.97 -15.04
C GLN A 165 14.85 6.45 -15.38
N ALA A 166 13.61 6.94 -15.41
CA ALA A 166 13.30 8.33 -15.70
C ALA A 166 13.90 9.28 -14.65
N ILE A 167 13.72 8.97 -13.37
CA ILE A 167 14.27 9.81 -12.28
C ILE A 167 15.79 9.76 -12.26
N ASN A 168 16.40 8.60 -12.47
CA ASN A 168 17.85 8.46 -12.59
C ASN A 168 18.42 9.42 -13.63
N LEU A 169 17.83 9.44 -14.84
CA LEU A 169 18.29 10.30 -15.94
C LEU A 169 18.27 11.78 -15.56
N GLN A 170 17.21 12.26 -14.94
CA GLN A 170 17.07 13.68 -14.61
C GLN A 170 17.89 14.07 -13.37
N CYS A 171 17.99 13.20 -12.37
CA CYS A 171 18.88 13.39 -11.24
C CYS A 171 20.36 13.56 -11.69
N LEU A 172 20.82 12.69 -12.60
CA LEU A 172 22.19 12.77 -13.11
C LEU A 172 22.45 14.09 -13.86
N ARG A 173 21.47 14.62 -14.63
CA ARG A 173 21.59 15.93 -15.26
C ARG A 173 21.80 17.02 -14.21
N VAL A 174 20.96 17.05 -13.19
CA VAL A 174 21.06 18.05 -12.11
C VAL A 174 22.37 17.90 -11.33
N LEU A 175 22.77 16.68 -10.95
CA LEU A 175 24.02 16.44 -10.19
C LEU A 175 25.26 16.90 -10.95
N ARG A 176 25.29 16.76 -12.26
CA ARG A 176 26.40 17.26 -13.10
C ARG A 176 26.55 18.78 -13.06
N LEU A 177 25.44 19.52 -12.90
CA LEU A 177 25.47 20.98 -12.74
C LEU A 177 26.14 21.41 -11.44
N PHE A 178 26.08 20.55 -10.40
CA PHE A 178 26.81 20.72 -9.13
C PHE A 178 28.23 20.14 -9.15
N GLY A 179 28.70 19.66 -10.30
CA GLY A 179 30.04 19.09 -10.45
C GLY A 179 30.20 17.64 -9.99
N ASN A 180 29.12 16.95 -9.68
CA ASN A 180 29.13 15.52 -9.29
C ASN A 180 29.24 14.62 -10.54
N HIS A 181 30.46 14.47 -11.08
CA HIS A 181 30.72 13.68 -12.30
C HIS A 181 31.04 12.20 -12.01
N ASP A 182 31.35 11.85 -10.78
CA ASP A 182 31.64 10.51 -10.30
C ASP A 182 30.38 9.66 -10.07
N VAL A 183 29.23 10.30 -9.87
CA VAL A 183 27.93 9.60 -9.77
C VAL A 183 27.50 9.07 -11.13
N THR A 184 27.28 7.77 -11.23
CA THR A 184 26.85 7.09 -12.46
C THR A 184 25.40 6.61 -12.41
N GLU A 185 24.82 6.48 -11.21
CA GLU A 185 23.46 6.03 -11.03
C GLU A 185 22.81 6.67 -9.78
N VAL A 186 21.53 7.04 -9.90
CA VAL A 186 20.67 7.44 -8.77
C VAL A 186 19.51 6.48 -8.68
N LYS A 187 19.30 5.92 -7.51
CA LYS A 187 18.18 5.00 -7.20
C LYS A 187 17.23 5.65 -6.23
N THR A 188 15.95 5.44 -6.43
CA THR A 188 14.97 5.70 -5.39
C THR A 188 14.99 4.55 -4.39
N THR A 189 14.82 4.89 -3.13
CA THR A 189 14.75 3.94 -2.00
C THR A 189 13.44 4.08 -1.28
N VAL A 190 12.94 2.98 -0.73
CA VAL A 190 11.71 2.98 0.05
C VAL A 190 11.74 1.96 1.18
N GLY A 191 11.16 2.34 2.34
CA GLY A 191 10.87 1.44 3.45
C GLY A 191 9.39 1.54 3.79
N PRO A 192 8.56 0.56 3.40
CA PRO A 192 7.13 0.56 3.70
C PRO A 192 6.89 -0.02 5.09
N GLU A 193 6.17 0.70 5.95
CA GLU A 193 5.68 0.24 7.25
C GLU A 193 4.33 -0.42 7.06
N GLN A 194 4.21 -1.72 7.35
CA GLN A 194 3.01 -2.51 7.09
C GLN A 194 2.16 -2.68 8.34
N GLU A 195 1.03 -2.00 8.41
CA GLU A 195 0.02 -2.22 9.43
C GLU A 195 -0.92 -3.37 9.06
N TYR A 196 -1.41 -4.11 10.06
CA TYR A 196 -2.29 -5.25 9.88
C TYR A 196 -3.07 -5.59 11.16
N PHE A 197 -4.18 -6.34 11.02
CA PHE A 197 -4.92 -6.89 12.15
C PHE A 197 -4.75 -8.41 12.24
N LEU A 198 -4.73 -8.93 13.46
CA LEU A 198 -4.77 -10.37 13.74
C LEU A 198 -6.04 -10.70 14.50
N VAL A 199 -6.86 -11.59 13.96
CA VAL A 199 -8.08 -12.09 14.61
C VAL A 199 -7.99 -13.61 14.80
N ASP A 200 -8.65 -14.12 15.82
CA ASP A 200 -8.72 -15.57 16.06
C ASP A 200 -9.45 -16.26 14.90
N LYS A 201 -8.87 -17.34 14.38
CA LYS A 201 -9.39 -18.06 13.23
C LYS A 201 -10.80 -18.62 13.49
N SER A 202 -11.06 -19.14 14.68
CA SER A 202 -12.36 -19.72 15.03
C SER A 202 -13.49 -18.68 15.08
N VAL A 203 -13.15 -17.41 15.33
CA VAL A 203 -14.08 -16.27 15.33
C VAL A 203 -14.27 -15.76 13.90
N TYR A 204 -13.18 -15.63 13.15
CA TYR A 204 -13.19 -15.21 11.73
C TYR A 204 -14.05 -16.11 10.85
N GLU A 205 -13.94 -17.45 11.01
CA GLU A 205 -14.68 -18.44 10.21
C GLU A 205 -16.20 -18.37 10.40
N LYS A 206 -16.67 -17.65 11.41
CA LYS A 206 -18.11 -17.40 11.67
C LYS A 206 -18.61 -16.09 11.05
N ARG A 207 -17.74 -15.33 10.35
CA ARG A 207 -18.06 -14.02 9.80
C ARG A 207 -17.93 -14.02 8.28
N LYS A 208 -19.06 -14.18 7.58
CA LYS A 208 -19.13 -14.16 6.09
C LYS A 208 -18.52 -12.89 5.50
N ASP A 209 -18.80 -11.74 6.12
CA ASP A 209 -18.26 -10.44 5.68
C ASP A 209 -16.74 -10.39 5.74
N LEU A 210 -16.11 -10.85 6.82
CA LEU A 210 -14.65 -10.91 6.89
C LEU A 210 -14.07 -11.87 5.84
N MET A 211 -14.71 -13.00 5.59
CA MET A 211 -14.25 -13.99 4.62
C MET A 211 -14.33 -13.50 3.17
N TYR A 212 -15.39 -12.78 2.81
CA TYR A 212 -15.64 -12.36 1.43
C TYR A 212 -15.10 -10.98 1.12
N THR A 213 -15.11 -10.05 2.09
CA THR A 213 -14.77 -8.65 1.87
C THR A 213 -13.54 -8.16 2.64
N GLY A 214 -13.07 -8.92 3.63
CA GLY A 214 -11.95 -8.53 4.50
C GLY A 214 -12.32 -7.51 5.57
N ARG A 215 -13.59 -7.07 5.66
CA ARG A 215 -14.09 -6.13 6.67
C ARG A 215 -15.45 -6.55 7.23
N THR A 216 -15.76 -6.04 8.42
CA THR A 216 -17.08 -6.20 9.01
C THR A 216 -18.08 -5.26 8.35
N LEU A 217 -19.18 -5.80 7.82
CA LEU A 217 -20.26 -5.03 7.23
C LEU A 217 -21.33 -4.66 8.27
N PHE A 218 -21.43 -5.44 9.35
CA PHE A 218 -22.21 -5.20 10.55
C PHE A 218 -21.35 -5.32 11.80
N GLY A 219 -21.73 -4.64 12.87
CA GLY A 219 -21.09 -4.75 14.16
C GLY A 219 -21.29 -3.50 15.02
N ALA A 220 -22.02 -3.68 16.12
CA ALA A 220 -22.22 -2.64 17.12
C ALA A 220 -20.91 -2.30 17.83
N LYS A 221 -20.76 -1.04 18.26
CA LYS A 221 -19.61 -0.59 19.03
C LYS A 221 -19.48 -1.37 20.34
N PRO A 222 -18.31 -1.97 20.64
CA PRO A 222 -18.11 -2.70 21.89
C PRO A 222 -18.00 -1.72 23.08
N PRO A 223 -18.21 -2.19 24.33
CA PRO A 223 -18.05 -1.37 25.52
C PRO A 223 -16.65 -0.79 25.71
N LYS A 224 -15.64 -1.47 25.18
CA LYS A 224 -14.24 -1.03 25.16
C LYS A 224 -13.67 -1.24 23.77
N ALA A 225 -12.95 -0.24 23.26
CA ALA A 225 -12.17 -0.31 22.03
C ALA A 225 -10.73 0.17 22.28
N GLN A 226 -10.36 1.37 21.83
CA GLN A 226 -9.00 1.91 21.92
C GLN A 226 -8.89 3.13 22.85
N GLU A 227 -9.92 3.43 23.63
CA GLU A 227 -10.05 4.67 24.41
C GLU A 227 -8.93 4.86 25.44
N LEU A 228 -8.36 3.76 25.94
CA LEU A 228 -7.32 3.80 26.97
C LEU A 228 -5.89 3.83 26.42
N GLY A 229 -5.71 3.62 25.10
CA GLY A 229 -4.37 3.49 24.51
C GLY A 229 -3.55 2.29 25.02
N ASP A 230 -4.19 1.36 25.71
CA ASP A 230 -3.55 0.26 26.44
C ASP A 230 -3.09 -0.90 25.53
N HIS A 231 -3.44 -0.88 24.26
CA HIS A 231 -2.88 -1.82 23.28
C HIS A 231 -1.54 -1.32 22.74
N TYR A 232 -1.44 -0.08 22.29
CA TYR A 232 -0.20 0.50 21.78
C TYR A 232 0.94 0.46 22.82
N PHE A 233 0.66 0.82 24.06
CA PHE A 233 1.60 0.78 25.18
C PHE A 233 1.60 -0.54 25.95
N GLY A 234 0.89 -1.56 25.46
CA GLY A 234 0.82 -2.88 26.05
C GLY A 234 1.96 -3.81 25.60
N THR A 235 2.09 -4.92 26.31
CA THR A 235 2.99 -6.00 25.89
C THR A 235 2.41 -6.77 24.71
N ILE A 236 3.27 -7.26 23.83
CA ILE A 236 2.86 -8.17 22.73
C ILE A 236 2.41 -9.49 23.34
N LYS A 237 1.22 -9.95 22.95
CA LYS A 237 0.64 -11.20 23.45
C LYS A 237 1.46 -12.41 23.01
N PRO A 238 1.58 -13.47 23.81
CA PRO A 238 2.47 -14.62 23.52
C PRO A 238 2.24 -15.25 22.15
N ARG A 239 0.98 -15.47 21.74
CA ARG A 239 0.65 -16.06 20.44
C ARG A 239 1.04 -15.14 19.27
N VAL A 240 0.86 -13.84 19.44
CA VAL A 240 1.28 -12.83 18.48
C VAL A 240 2.81 -12.75 18.39
N SER A 241 3.49 -12.75 19.53
CA SER A 241 4.96 -12.74 19.59
C SER A 241 5.57 -13.97 18.88
N ALA A 242 4.98 -15.16 19.06
CA ALA A 242 5.44 -16.36 18.36
C ALA A 242 5.24 -16.27 16.83
N PHE A 243 4.12 -15.71 16.40
CA PHE A 243 3.87 -15.41 14.98
C PHE A 243 4.88 -14.41 14.42
N MET A 244 5.11 -13.28 15.10
CA MET A 244 6.06 -12.25 14.70
C MET A 244 7.48 -12.82 14.58
N GLN A 245 7.91 -13.62 15.55
CA GLN A 245 9.24 -14.25 15.51
C GLN A 245 9.40 -15.17 14.29
N GLU A 246 8.41 -15.98 13.95
CA GLU A 246 8.50 -16.86 12.77
C GLU A 246 8.40 -16.05 11.48
N LEU A 247 7.58 -15.00 11.46
CA LEU A 247 7.47 -14.10 10.31
C LEU A 247 8.82 -13.43 10.00
N ASP A 248 9.50 -12.90 11.01
CA ASP A 248 10.85 -12.35 10.88
C ASP A 248 11.84 -13.36 10.30
N GLU A 249 11.86 -14.59 10.85
CA GLU A 249 12.78 -15.64 10.37
C GLU A 249 12.54 -16.00 8.90
N GLU A 250 11.28 -16.14 8.47
CA GLU A 250 10.95 -16.46 7.08
C GLU A 250 11.26 -15.28 6.15
N LEU A 251 10.99 -14.04 6.59
CA LEU A 251 11.34 -12.82 5.85
C LEU A 251 12.87 -12.68 5.71
N TRP A 252 13.64 -12.90 6.77
CA TRP A 252 15.10 -12.84 6.69
C TRP A 252 15.69 -13.88 5.74
N LYS A 253 15.17 -15.10 5.70
CA LYS A 253 15.59 -16.11 4.70
C LYS A 253 15.41 -15.63 3.27
N LEU A 254 14.36 -14.83 3.03
CA LEU A 254 14.04 -14.22 1.74
C LEU A 254 14.72 -12.87 1.49
N GLY A 255 15.64 -12.46 2.37
CA GLY A 255 16.42 -11.22 2.22
C GLY A 255 15.63 -9.95 2.58
N VAL A 256 14.43 -10.07 3.13
CA VAL A 256 13.66 -8.93 3.62
C VAL A 256 14.22 -8.50 4.98
N SER A 257 14.65 -7.25 5.08
CA SER A 257 15.25 -6.69 6.29
C SER A 257 14.17 -6.25 7.30
N ALA A 258 13.25 -7.16 7.68
CA ALA A 258 12.29 -6.92 8.75
C ALA A 258 13.05 -6.59 10.04
N LYS A 259 12.68 -5.51 10.74
CA LYS A 259 13.48 -4.99 11.86
C LYS A 259 12.65 -4.62 13.07
N THR A 260 11.47 -4.07 12.89
CA THR A 260 10.65 -3.56 14.00
C THR A 260 9.24 -4.11 13.88
N GLU A 261 8.75 -4.67 14.96
CA GLU A 261 7.37 -5.08 15.11
C GLU A 261 6.81 -4.60 16.45
N HIS A 262 5.59 -4.06 16.44
CA HIS A 262 4.94 -3.55 17.64
C HIS A 262 3.42 -3.60 17.52
N ASN A 263 2.74 -3.32 18.64
CA ASN A 263 1.30 -3.12 18.67
C ASN A 263 0.95 -1.72 18.16
N GLU A 264 -0.16 -1.63 17.42
CA GLU A 264 -0.77 -0.38 16.99
C GLU A 264 -1.92 0.07 17.91
N ALA A 265 -2.52 1.24 17.63
CA ALA A 265 -3.49 1.87 18.50
C ALA A 265 -4.79 1.09 18.66
N ALA A 266 -5.31 0.48 17.58
CA ALA A 266 -6.52 -0.33 17.66
C ALA A 266 -6.25 -1.70 18.30
N PRO A 267 -7.17 -2.24 19.09
CA PRO A 267 -7.05 -3.61 19.57
C PRO A 267 -6.87 -4.60 18.42
N ALA A 268 -6.00 -5.58 18.61
CA ALA A 268 -5.62 -6.58 17.60
C ALA A 268 -4.86 -6.04 16.36
N GLN A 269 -4.46 -4.78 16.37
CA GLN A 269 -3.67 -4.16 15.30
C GLN A 269 -2.17 -4.16 15.64
N HIS A 270 -1.35 -4.38 14.61
CA HIS A 270 0.11 -4.48 14.72
C HIS A 270 0.76 -3.85 13.48
N GLU A 271 2.07 -3.57 13.58
CA GLU A 271 2.87 -3.05 12.48
C GLU A 271 4.19 -3.80 12.34
N LEU A 272 4.65 -3.95 11.10
CA LEU A 272 5.99 -4.40 10.75
C LEU A 272 6.68 -3.35 9.89
N ALA A 273 7.87 -2.90 10.32
CA ALA A 273 8.70 -1.94 9.61
C ALA A 273 10.04 -2.56 9.19
N PRO A 274 10.31 -2.71 7.87
CA PRO A 274 11.61 -3.15 7.36
C PRO A 274 12.60 -1.99 7.25
N VAL A 275 13.87 -2.31 7.17
CA VAL A 275 14.88 -1.36 6.69
C VAL A 275 14.63 -1.11 5.20
N PHE A 276 14.79 0.14 4.76
CA PHE A 276 14.61 0.52 3.36
C PHE A 276 15.58 -0.19 2.40
N SER A 277 15.15 -0.36 1.16
CA SER A 277 16.00 -0.79 0.05
C SER A 277 15.62 -0.06 -1.24
N THR A 278 16.23 -0.43 -2.38
CA THR A 278 15.82 0.14 -3.66
C THR A 278 14.35 -0.13 -3.92
N THR A 279 13.64 0.82 -4.51
CA THR A 279 12.18 0.80 -4.63
C THR A 279 11.65 -0.47 -5.29
N ASN A 280 12.33 -0.99 -6.33
CA ASN A 280 11.95 -2.22 -6.99
C ASN A 280 12.00 -3.43 -6.05
N ILE A 281 13.11 -3.59 -5.33
CA ILE A 281 13.29 -4.68 -4.35
C ILE A 281 12.30 -4.54 -3.20
N SER A 282 12.12 -3.33 -2.66
CA SER A 282 11.15 -3.08 -1.60
C SER A 282 9.72 -3.38 -2.01
N ALA A 283 9.35 -3.13 -3.27
CA ALA A 283 8.04 -3.48 -3.80
C ALA A 283 7.83 -5.00 -3.82
N ASP A 284 8.81 -5.76 -4.30
CA ASP A 284 8.77 -7.22 -4.27
C ASP A 284 8.72 -7.75 -2.82
N HIS A 285 9.59 -7.23 -1.95
CA HIS A 285 9.64 -7.60 -0.53
C HIS A 285 8.32 -7.33 0.20
N ASN A 286 7.65 -6.21 -0.07
CA ASN A 286 6.36 -5.92 0.54
C ASN A 286 5.26 -6.89 0.09
N GLN A 287 5.26 -7.30 -1.19
CA GLN A 287 4.34 -8.32 -1.69
C GLN A 287 4.56 -9.67 -1.00
N ILE A 288 5.83 -10.09 -0.88
CA ILE A 288 6.21 -11.31 -0.14
C ILE A 288 5.78 -11.21 1.33
N THR A 289 6.02 -10.08 1.97
CA THR A 289 5.62 -9.83 3.36
C THR A 289 4.11 -10.02 3.55
N MET A 290 3.29 -9.43 2.68
CA MET A 290 1.83 -9.56 2.74
C MET A 290 1.36 -11.01 2.56
N GLU A 291 2.00 -11.77 1.69
CA GLU A 291 1.70 -13.20 1.50
C GLU A 291 2.05 -14.02 2.75
N LEU A 292 3.27 -13.84 3.28
CA LEU A 292 3.75 -14.57 4.46
C LEU A 292 2.93 -14.25 5.70
N MET A 293 2.55 -12.98 5.93
CA MET A 293 1.67 -12.59 7.03
C MET A 293 0.36 -13.39 7.01
N LYS A 294 -0.31 -13.46 5.86
CA LYS A 294 -1.56 -14.22 5.70
C LYS A 294 -1.37 -15.72 5.90
N LYS A 295 -0.28 -16.26 5.40
CA LYS A 295 0.02 -17.69 5.48
C LYS A 295 0.38 -18.12 6.90
N LEU A 296 1.32 -17.41 7.52
CA LEU A 296 1.82 -17.77 8.85
C LEU A 296 0.80 -17.53 9.95
N ALA A 297 -0.05 -16.47 9.85
CA ALA A 297 -1.10 -16.25 10.82
C ALA A 297 -1.98 -17.51 11.01
N ARG A 298 -2.30 -18.22 9.93
CA ARG A 298 -3.11 -19.44 9.98
C ARG A 298 -2.45 -20.59 10.75
N LYS A 299 -1.12 -20.66 10.74
CA LYS A 299 -0.34 -21.65 11.52
C LYS A 299 -0.49 -21.44 13.03
N TYR A 300 -0.75 -20.21 13.43
CA TYR A 300 -0.97 -19.80 14.82
C TYR A 300 -2.45 -19.66 15.17
N ASP A 301 -3.36 -20.32 14.42
CA ASP A 301 -4.81 -20.21 14.60
C ASP A 301 -5.33 -18.77 14.60
N MET A 302 -4.69 -17.93 13.79
CA MET A 302 -5.08 -16.54 13.55
C MET A 302 -5.30 -16.29 12.05
N VAL A 303 -5.94 -15.17 11.74
CA VAL A 303 -6.10 -14.65 10.38
C VAL A 303 -5.58 -13.23 10.35
N CYS A 304 -4.67 -12.93 9.41
CA CYS A 304 -4.16 -11.61 9.15
C CYS A 304 -5.10 -10.87 8.19
N LEU A 305 -5.63 -9.74 8.62
CA LEU A 305 -6.44 -8.86 7.81
C LEU A 305 -5.57 -7.68 7.32
N LEU A 306 -5.41 -7.60 5.99
CA LEU A 306 -4.73 -6.51 5.30
C LEU A 306 -5.76 -5.59 4.62
N HIS A 307 -6.81 -5.24 5.32
CA HIS A 307 -7.84 -4.32 4.87
C HIS A 307 -7.66 -2.96 5.55
N GLU A 308 -7.95 -1.88 4.85
CA GLU A 308 -7.73 -0.51 5.32
C GLU A 308 -8.65 -0.15 6.50
N LYS A 309 -9.86 -0.71 6.54
CA LYS A 309 -10.85 -0.45 7.60
C LYS A 309 -11.63 -1.73 7.95
N PRO A 310 -11.00 -2.74 8.58
CA PRO A 310 -11.68 -4.00 8.89
C PRO A 310 -12.81 -3.82 9.92
N PHE A 311 -12.66 -2.84 10.81
CA PHE A 311 -13.61 -2.57 11.89
C PHE A 311 -13.97 -1.08 11.93
N ALA A 312 -15.26 -0.78 11.96
CA ALA A 312 -15.74 0.59 12.15
C ALA A 312 -15.47 1.08 13.59
N GLY A 313 -15.24 2.38 13.76
CA GLY A 313 -15.10 3.00 15.07
C GLY A 313 -13.75 2.82 15.78
N VAL A 314 -12.80 2.11 15.16
CA VAL A 314 -11.40 2.02 15.58
C VAL A 314 -10.47 2.43 14.44
N ASN A 315 -9.18 2.60 14.70
CA ASN A 315 -8.21 2.95 13.66
C ASN A 315 -8.23 1.96 12.49
N GLY A 316 -7.97 2.48 11.31
CA GLY A 316 -7.69 1.68 10.12
C GLY A 316 -6.22 1.35 9.98
N SER A 317 -5.90 0.50 9.02
CA SER A 317 -4.53 0.10 8.69
C SER A 317 -4.07 0.73 7.39
N GLY A 318 -2.91 1.36 7.45
CA GLY A 318 -2.22 1.95 6.31
C GLY A 318 -0.89 1.27 6.03
N LYS A 319 -0.10 2.01 5.25
CA LYS A 319 1.27 1.64 4.90
C LYS A 319 2.05 2.92 4.66
N HIS A 320 2.91 3.27 5.61
CA HIS A 320 3.73 4.48 5.45
C HIS A 320 4.87 4.20 4.47
N ASN A 321 4.93 4.97 3.41
CA ASN A 321 5.90 4.79 2.33
C ASN A 321 7.04 5.80 2.50
N ASN A 322 8.11 5.38 3.17
CA ASN A 322 9.30 6.19 3.44
C ASN A 322 10.20 6.22 2.19
N TRP A 323 10.13 7.29 1.41
CA TRP A 323 10.78 7.44 0.11
C TRP A 323 11.96 8.42 0.14
N SER A 324 13.05 8.08 -0.55
CA SER A 324 14.21 8.95 -0.76
C SER A 324 14.92 8.64 -2.08
N MET A 325 16.01 9.39 -2.37
CA MET A 325 16.88 9.20 -3.54
C MET A 325 18.34 9.05 -3.07
N THR A 326 19.02 8.03 -3.57
CA THR A 326 20.40 7.74 -3.18
C THR A 326 21.29 7.50 -4.41
N THR A 327 22.48 8.08 -4.41
CA THR A 327 23.49 7.86 -5.45
C THR A 327 24.16 6.50 -5.30
N ASP A 328 24.81 5.99 -6.36
CA ASP A 328 25.66 4.80 -6.33
C ASP A 328 26.93 4.98 -5.47
N THR A 329 27.26 6.23 -5.11
CA THR A 329 28.33 6.57 -4.14
C THR A 329 27.85 6.57 -2.68
N GLY A 330 26.54 6.29 -2.44
CA GLY A 330 25.96 6.20 -1.10
C GLY A 330 25.45 7.51 -0.51
N VAL A 331 25.40 8.59 -1.27
CA VAL A 331 24.89 9.88 -0.82
C VAL A 331 23.37 9.93 -0.96
N ASN A 332 22.66 10.21 0.15
CA ASN A 332 21.23 10.49 0.14
C ASN A 332 21.00 11.95 -0.30
N LEU A 333 20.26 12.17 -1.40
CA LEU A 333 20.02 13.49 -1.98
C LEU A 333 19.02 14.34 -1.17
N LEU A 334 18.30 13.73 -0.25
CA LEU A 334 17.40 14.39 0.70
C LEU A 334 18.01 14.53 2.10
N GLU A 335 19.33 14.33 2.24
CA GLU A 335 20.05 14.59 3.50
C GLU A 335 20.38 16.08 3.59
N PRO A 336 19.78 16.82 4.56
CA PRO A 336 20.01 18.25 4.69
C PRO A 336 21.41 18.62 5.14
N GLY A 337 22.08 17.72 5.86
CA GLY A 337 23.36 17.99 6.51
C GLY A 337 23.22 18.80 7.81
N GLU A 338 24.34 19.33 8.29
CA GLU A 338 24.37 20.14 9.52
C GLU A 338 23.89 21.59 9.30
N THR A 339 24.06 22.11 8.09
CA THR A 339 23.66 23.47 7.68
C THR A 339 22.75 23.40 6.44
N PRO A 340 21.47 23.06 6.61
CA PRO A 340 20.55 22.87 5.47
C PRO A 340 20.45 24.10 4.55
N TYR A 341 20.55 25.30 5.12
CA TYR A 341 20.44 26.57 4.39
C TYR A 341 21.66 26.86 3.47
N GLU A 342 22.81 26.22 3.71
CA GLU A 342 24.00 26.31 2.84
C GLU A 342 24.04 25.18 1.81
N ASN A 343 23.22 24.14 1.96
CA ASN A 343 23.18 22.99 1.05
C ASN A 343 22.25 23.23 -0.14
N ALA A 344 22.75 23.99 -1.14
CA ALA A 344 21.95 24.37 -2.30
C ALA A 344 21.48 23.16 -3.12
N GLN A 345 22.25 22.06 -3.19
CA GLN A 345 21.83 20.82 -3.85
C GLN A 345 20.64 20.19 -3.14
N PHE A 346 20.68 20.07 -1.81
CA PHE A 346 19.57 19.59 -1.00
C PHE A 346 18.33 20.46 -1.19
N LEU A 347 18.48 21.79 -1.12
CA LEU A 347 17.37 22.74 -1.29
C LEU A 347 16.70 22.59 -2.67
N LEU A 348 17.48 22.39 -3.72
CA LEU A 348 16.94 22.15 -5.06
C LEU A 348 16.17 20.83 -5.14
N MET A 349 16.71 19.74 -4.55
CA MET A 349 16.02 18.44 -4.47
C MET A 349 14.73 18.53 -3.65
N LEU A 350 14.75 19.25 -2.53
CA LEU A 350 13.58 19.54 -1.71
C LEU A 350 12.51 20.31 -2.52
N CYS A 351 12.89 21.35 -3.23
CA CYS A 351 12.02 22.11 -4.11
C CYS A 351 11.40 21.25 -5.22
N ALA A 352 12.16 20.30 -5.77
CA ALA A 352 11.64 19.38 -6.79
C ALA A 352 10.52 18.49 -6.22
N VAL A 353 10.64 18.04 -4.97
CA VAL A 353 9.57 17.27 -4.30
C VAL A 353 8.37 18.16 -3.99
N ILE A 354 8.58 19.38 -3.50
CA ILE A 354 7.50 20.34 -3.21
C ILE A 354 6.69 20.64 -4.49
N GLN A 355 7.36 20.95 -5.58
CA GLN A 355 6.70 21.20 -6.88
C GLN A 355 5.96 19.96 -7.38
N ALA A 356 6.59 18.79 -7.31
CA ALA A 356 6.00 17.52 -7.75
C ALA A 356 4.70 17.20 -7.01
N VAL A 357 4.69 17.39 -5.69
CA VAL A 357 3.52 17.11 -4.85
C VAL A 357 2.40 18.13 -5.14
N ASP A 358 2.73 19.40 -5.33
CA ASP A 358 1.73 20.43 -5.64
C ASP A 358 1.14 20.28 -7.05
N ASP A 359 1.99 20.08 -8.07
CA ASP A 359 1.53 19.99 -9.46
C ASP A 359 0.73 18.71 -9.75
N TYR A 360 1.04 17.60 -9.03
CA TYR A 360 0.48 16.27 -9.28
C TYR A 360 -0.23 15.64 -8.05
N GLN A 361 -0.80 16.49 -7.18
CA GLN A 361 -1.59 16.05 -6.02
C GLN A 361 -2.74 15.12 -6.39
N ASP A 362 -3.36 15.32 -7.56
CA ASP A 362 -4.40 14.44 -8.11
C ASP A 362 -3.86 13.02 -8.39
N MET A 363 -2.68 12.91 -9.02
CA MET A 363 -2.07 11.62 -9.30
C MET A 363 -1.60 10.90 -8.03
N LEU A 364 -1.08 11.65 -7.04
CA LEU A 364 -0.76 11.10 -5.73
C LEU A 364 -2.01 10.53 -5.06
N ARG A 365 -3.14 11.26 -5.08
CA ARG A 365 -4.41 10.77 -4.54
C ARG A 365 -4.91 9.53 -5.28
N ILE A 366 -4.84 9.50 -6.61
CA ILE A 366 -5.22 8.34 -7.41
C ILE A 366 -4.36 7.11 -7.08
N SER A 367 -3.07 7.30 -6.81
CA SER A 367 -2.14 6.21 -6.55
C SER A 367 -2.53 5.37 -5.33
N VAL A 368 -3.26 5.96 -4.39
CA VAL A 368 -3.69 5.35 -3.13
C VAL A 368 -5.19 5.04 -3.06
N THR A 369 -5.93 5.23 -4.14
CA THR A 369 -7.38 5.10 -4.15
C THR A 369 -7.84 3.64 -4.25
N SER A 370 -8.83 3.29 -3.44
CA SER A 370 -9.60 2.04 -3.48
C SER A 370 -10.88 2.21 -2.65
N ALA A 371 -11.88 1.35 -2.87
CA ALA A 371 -13.11 1.35 -2.06
C ALA A 371 -12.82 1.22 -0.55
N SER A 372 -11.84 0.40 -0.18
CA SER A 372 -11.45 0.18 1.21
C SER A 372 -10.68 1.38 1.80
N ASN A 373 -9.80 2.01 1.03
CA ASN A 373 -9.02 3.16 1.51
C ASN A 373 -9.86 4.46 1.58
N ASP A 374 -10.89 4.59 0.75
CA ASP A 374 -11.87 5.68 0.85
C ASP A 374 -12.62 5.65 2.21
N LEU A 375 -12.79 4.46 2.81
CA LEU A 375 -13.35 4.32 4.17
C LEU A 375 -12.38 4.71 5.29
N ARG A 376 -11.07 4.68 5.02
CA ARG A 376 -10.02 5.01 5.99
C ARG A 376 -9.68 6.50 5.97
N LEU A 377 -9.50 7.09 4.78
CA LEU A 377 -9.09 8.49 4.64
C LEU A 377 -10.14 9.46 5.20
N GLY A 378 -9.70 10.40 6.02
CA GLY A 378 -10.58 11.34 6.72
C GLY A 378 -11.35 10.77 7.91
N ALA A 379 -11.20 9.47 8.20
CA ALA A 379 -11.70 8.86 9.43
C ALA A 379 -10.66 9.01 10.57
N ALA A 380 -11.00 8.52 11.78
CA ALA A 380 -10.11 8.60 12.94
C ALA A 380 -8.66 8.19 12.60
N GLU A 381 -7.73 9.10 12.85
CA GLU A 381 -6.27 8.96 12.70
C GLU A 381 -5.73 8.75 11.27
N ALA A 382 -6.53 8.95 10.24
CA ALA A 382 -6.06 8.99 8.87
C ALA A 382 -6.21 10.40 8.28
N PRO A 383 -5.23 10.89 7.47
CA PRO A 383 -5.34 12.21 6.85
C PRO A 383 -6.56 12.30 5.95
N PRO A 384 -7.13 13.51 5.76
CA PRO A 384 -8.19 13.72 4.79
C PRO A 384 -7.67 13.45 3.36
N ALA A 385 -8.59 13.33 2.41
CA ALA A 385 -8.28 13.08 1.00
C ALA A 385 -7.68 14.30 0.27
N ILE A 386 -7.01 15.17 1.01
CA ILE A 386 -6.30 16.38 0.55
C ILE A 386 -4.80 16.12 0.72
N VAL A 387 -4.07 16.21 -0.38
CA VAL A 387 -2.61 16.10 -0.32
C VAL A 387 -2.01 17.42 0.15
N SER A 388 -1.26 17.38 1.26
CA SER A 388 -0.46 18.49 1.78
C SER A 388 0.88 17.98 2.29
N MET A 389 1.85 18.88 2.47
CA MET A 389 3.20 18.54 2.85
C MET A 389 3.59 19.19 4.17
N PHE A 390 4.24 18.42 5.04
CA PHE A 390 4.87 18.91 6.27
C PHE A 390 6.40 18.87 6.10
N LEU A 391 7.08 19.96 6.42
CA LEU A 391 8.53 20.09 6.34
C LEU A 391 9.21 20.26 7.69
N GLY A 392 8.49 20.81 8.67
CA GLY A 392 9.01 21.20 9.96
C GLY A 392 9.50 22.66 10.01
N GLU A 393 9.55 23.20 11.24
CA GLU A 393 9.78 24.63 11.47
C GLU A 393 11.07 25.15 10.82
N GLU A 394 12.19 24.42 10.97
CA GLU A 394 13.49 24.89 10.48
C GLU A 394 13.50 25.04 8.95
N LEU A 395 13.01 24.02 8.22
CA LEU A 395 12.96 24.09 6.75
C LEU A 395 11.97 25.14 6.26
N GLU A 396 10.83 25.30 6.93
CA GLU A 396 9.86 26.35 6.58
C GLU A 396 10.44 27.74 6.76
N GLU A 397 11.17 28.01 7.87
CA GLU A 397 11.88 29.27 8.08
C GLU A 397 12.98 29.53 7.03
N ILE A 398 13.75 28.48 6.67
CA ILE A 398 14.77 28.60 5.61
C ILE A 398 14.10 28.97 4.27
N LEU A 399 13.02 28.27 3.88
CA LEU A 399 12.30 28.55 2.65
C LEU A 399 11.68 29.97 2.65
N GLU A 400 11.18 30.44 3.81
CA GLU A 400 10.64 31.78 3.96
C GLU A 400 11.74 32.84 3.84
N ALA A 401 12.91 32.61 4.43
CA ALA A 401 14.06 33.50 4.29
C ALA A 401 14.53 33.62 2.84
N ILE A 402 14.63 32.49 2.12
CA ILE A 402 14.97 32.46 0.68
C ILE A 402 13.91 33.22 -0.15
N GLU A 403 12.63 33.02 0.14
CA GLU A 403 11.54 33.73 -0.57
C GLU A 403 11.65 35.25 -0.43
N LYS A 404 11.99 35.72 0.80
CA LYS A 404 12.12 37.15 1.12
C LYS A 404 13.48 37.75 0.76
N ASP A 405 14.43 36.94 0.37
CA ASP A 405 15.82 37.32 0.13
C ASP A 405 16.50 37.84 1.41
N GLU A 406 16.24 37.19 2.52
CA GLU A 406 16.75 37.53 3.86
C GLU A 406 17.79 36.49 4.31
N PRO A 407 18.84 36.89 5.04
CA PRO A 407 19.80 35.95 5.58
C PRO A 407 19.17 35.08 6.67
N TYR A 408 19.47 33.78 6.67
CA TYR A 408 19.07 32.85 7.72
C TYR A 408 20.26 32.62 8.68
N GLY A 409 20.03 32.85 9.99
CA GLY A 409 21.11 32.80 10.99
C GLY A 409 21.37 31.43 11.63
N GLY A 410 20.63 30.40 11.21
CA GLY A 410 20.68 29.05 11.84
C GLY A 410 19.99 28.99 13.20
N LYS A 411 19.68 27.78 13.65
CA LYS A 411 19.17 27.50 15.02
C LYS A 411 20.20 26.67 15.79
N GLU A 412 20.52 27.09 17.02
CA GLU A 412 21.28 26.23 17.94
C GLU A 412 20.43 25.05 18.39
N LYS A 413 20.97 23.83 18.30
CA LYS A 413 20.30 22.61 18.77
C LYS A 413 20.16 22.64 20.28
N GLU A 414 18.94 22.75 20.79
CA GLU A 414 18.63 22.65 22.21
C GLU A 414 18.89 21.23 22.73
N LEU A 415 19.44 21.13 23.95
CA LEU A 415 19.59 19.86 24.64
C LEU A 415 18.34 19.58 25.50
N ILE A 416 17.71 18.44 25.28
CA ILE A 416 16.65 17.95 26.15
C ILE A 416 17.25 17.54 27.48
N LYS A 417 16.75 18.19 28.56
CA LYS A 417 17.10 17.89 29.96
C LYS A 417 15.90 17.25 30.63
N VAL A 418 15.91 15.95 30.80
CA VAL A 418 14.81 15.19 31.43
C VAL A 418 14.72 15.47 32.95
N GLY A 419 15.69 16.21 33.52
CA GLY A 419 15.67 16.61 34.92
C GLY A 419 16.15 15.55 35.93
N VAL A 420 16.64 14.42 35.47
CA VAL A 420 17.18 13.33 36.28
C VAL A 420 18.67 13.15 35.97
N HIS A 421 19.51 13.18 37.03
CA HIS A 421 20.98 13.11 36.85
C HIS A 421 21.47 11.82 36.16
N ALA A 422 20.76 10.71 36.30
CA ALA A 422 21.14 9.40 35.71
C ALA A 422 20.77 9.29 34.23
N LEU A 423 19.97 10.20 33.66
CA LEU A 423 19.55 10.15 32.27
C LEU A 423 20.49 10.99 31.38
N PRO A 424 20.91 10.48 30.24
CA PRO A 424 21.74 11.22 29.31
C PRO A 424 21.00 12.45 28.77
N LYS A 425 21.75 13.52 28.53
CA LYS A 425 21.27 14.67 27.76
C LYS A 425 21.45 14.35 26.29
N PHE A 426 20.45 14.62 25.48
CA PHE A 426 20.51 14.42 24.04
C PHE A 426 19.96 15.65 23.30
N PRO A 427 20.45 15.93 22.08
CA PRO A 427 19.93 17.03 21.29
C PRO A 427 18.46 16.82 20.96
N LYS A 428 17.68 17.89 21.05
CA LYS A 428 16.30 17.93 20.58
C LYS A 428 16.31 17.92 19.05
N ASP A 429 15.50 17.07 18.43
CA ASP A 429 15.26 17.16 17.00
C ASP A 429 14.65 18.53 16.67
N THR A 430 15.09 19.14 15.58
CA THR A 430 14.61 20.47 15.16
C THR A 430 13.17 20.43 14.63
N THR A 431 12.63 19.24 14.38
CA THR A 431 11.26 19.03 13.88
C THR A 431 10.56 17.95 14.68
N ASP A 432 9.32 18.20 15.12
CA ASP A 432 8.40 17.16 15.54
C ASP A 432 7.70 16.58 14.29
N ARG A 433 7.32 15.30 14.35
CA ARG A 433 6.56 14.66 13.26
C ARG A 433 5.11 15.10 13.34
N ASN A 434 4.61 15.82 12.32
CA ASN A 434 3.17 16.07 12.20
C ASN A 434 2.46 14.79 11.72
N ARG A 435 1.94 14.02 12.67
CA ARG A 435 1.23 12.75 12.41
C ARG A 435 -0.04 12.93 11.56
N THR A 436 -0.55 14.15 11.42
CA THR A 436 -1.76 14.45 10.62
C THR A 436 -1.45 14.78 9.16
N SER A 437 -0.17 14.96 8.81
CA SER A 437 0.24 15.26 7.44
C SER A 437 0.25 14.00 6.56
N PRO A 438 -0.34 14.05 5.36
CA PRO A 438 -0.31 12.93 4.42
C PRO A 438 1.04 12.72 3.75
N PHE A 439 1.89 13.77 3.69
CA PHE A 439 3.21 13.72 3.06
C PHE A 439 4.20 14.54 3.91
N ALA A 440 5.02 13.87 4.70
CA ALA A 440 5.86 14.52 5.71
C ALA A 440 7.35 14.29 5.45
N PHE A 441 8.17 15.34 5.57
CA PHE A 441 9.61 15.23 5.64
C PHE A 441 10.04 14.76 7.04
N THR A 442 10.82 13.69 7.11
CA THR A 442 11.22 13.06 8.37
C THR A 442 12.74 12.96 8.50
N GLY A 443 13.43 14.09 8.28
CA GLY A 443 14.86 14.25 8.47
C GLY A 443 15.70 14.05 7.21
N ASN A 444 15.52 12.99 6.45
CA ASN A 444 16.26 12.71 5.21
C ASN A 444 15.46 11.90 4.18
N LYS A 445 14.14 11.87 4.34
CA LYS A 445 13.21 11.17 3.48
C LYS A 445 11.81 11.79 3.61
N PHE A 446 10.95 11.47 2.66
CA PHE A 446 9.53 11.78 2.75
C PHE A 446 8.72 10.52 3.09
N GLU A 447 7.79 10.67 4.00
CA GLU A 447 6.85 9.64 4.42
C GLU A 447 5.47 9.93 3.82
N PHE A 448 5.03 9.11 2.87
CA PHE A 448 3.71 9.19 2.26
C PHE A 448 2.76 8.23 2.97
N ARG A 449 1.82 8.78 3.77
CA ARG A 449 0.98 8.05 4.74
C ARG A 449 -0.39 7.65 4.23
N MET A 450 -0.74 8.01 3.00
CA MET A 450 -2.09 7.77 2.46
C MET A 450 -2.28 6.37 1.90
N LEU A 451 -1.23 5.55 1.76
CA LEU A 451 -1.36 4.20 1.22
C LEU A 451 -2.17 3.30 2.15
N GLY A 452 -3.04 2.49 1.55
CA GLY A 452 -3.79 1.47 2.28
C GLY A 452 -2.96 0.22 2.56
N SER A 453 -3.30 -0.50 3.62
CA SER A 453 -2.62 -1.73 4.06
C SER A 453 -2.58 -2.81 2.98
N SER A 454 -3.64 -2.98 2.19
CA SER A 454 -3.72 -3.98 1.12
C SER A 454 -3.03 -3.57 -0.19
N ALA A 455 -2.67 -2.28 -0.33
CA ALA A 455 -2.14 -1.75 -1.58
C ALA A 455 -0.70 -2.22 -1.85
N SER A 456 -0.35 -2.39 -3.14
CA SER A 456 1.05 -2.44 -3.55
C SER A 456 1.66 -1.04 -3.49
N ILE A 457 2.88 -0.94 -3.00
CA ILE A 457 3.60 0.34 -2.97
C ILE A 457 4.04 0.82 -4.36
N SER A 458 4.02 -0.06 -5.37
CA SER A 458 4.47 0.28 -6.74
C SER A 458 3.74 1.49 -7.31
N GLY A 459 2.41 1.55 -7.17
CA GLY A 459 1.61 2.64 -7.76
C GLY A 459 1.98 4.03 -7.22
N ALA A 460 2.11 4.17 -5.91
CA ALA A 460 2.52 5.42 -5.27
C ALA A 460 3.93 5.84 -5.69
N ASN A 461 4.87 4.89 -5.72
CA ASN A 461 6.25 5.16 -6.09
C ASN A 461 6.40 5.51 -7.59
N VAL A 462 5.60 4.89 -8.48
CA VAL A 462 5.54 5.31 -9.90
C VAL A 462 5.17 6.79 -10.02
N VAL A 463 4.16 7.22 -9.27
CA VAL A 463 3.69 8.61 -9.33
C VAL A 463 4.72 9.57 -8.73
N ILE A 464 5.23 9.27 -7.52
CA ILE A 464 6.25 10.12 -6.86
C ILE A 464 7.48 10.26 -7.75
N ASN A 465 8.03 9.15 -8.23
CA ASN A 465 9.21 9.15 -9.10
C ASN A 465 8.98 9.99 -10.35
N THR A 466 7.83 9.81 -11.04
CA THR A 466 7.57 10.50 -12.31
C THR A 466 7.31 11.99 -12.11
N ALA A 467 6.59 12.36 -11.05
CA ALA A 467 6.34 13.77 -10.73
C ALA A 467 7.63 14.52 -10.37
N VAL A 468 8.49 13.91 -9.54
CA VAL A 468 9.80 14.47 -9.19
C VAL A 468 10.71 14.52 -10.42
N THR A 469 10.66 13.51 -11.29
CA THR A 469 11.39 13.52 -12.58
C THR A 469 11.05 14.73 -13.42
N GLU A 470 9.77 15.12 -13.50
CA GLU A 470 9.34 16.28 -14.30
C GLU A 470 9.88 17.59 -13.71
N ALA A 471 9.83 17.75 -12.40
CA ALA A 471 10.40 18.93 -11.74
C ALA A 471 11.92 19.02 -12.00
N LEU A 472 12.64 17.93 -11.81
CA LEU A 472 14.09 17.88 -12.06
C LEU A 472 14.44 18.14 -13.54
N ARG A 473 13.62 17.65 -14.49
CA ARG A 473 13.79 17.96 -15.91
C ARG A 473 13.68 19.47 -16.16
N GLN A 474 12.64 20.10 -15.62
CA GLN A 474 12.44 21.55 -15.76
C GLN A 474 13.62 22.33 -15.17
N TYR A 475 14.16 21.89 -14.03
CA TYR A 475 15.31 22.56 -13.40
C TYR A 475 16.59 22.37 -14.21
N ALA A 476 16.83 21.14 -14.70
CA ALA A 476 17.97 20.90 -15.58
C ALA A 476 17.88 21.76 -16.85
N ASP A 477 16.71 21.78 -17.51
CA ASP A 477 16.50 22.59 -18.72
C ASP A 477 16.71 24.09 -18.47
N ALA A 478 16.37 24.59 -17.28
CA ALA A 478 16.54 26.00 -16.91
C ALA A 478 17.99 26.37 -16.57
N LEU A 479 18.75 25.44 -15.97
CA LEU A 479 20.10 25.70 -15.46
C LEU A 479 21.21 25.26 -16.43
N GLU A 480 20.93 24.35 -17.37
CA GLU A 480 21.90 23.96 -18.40
C GLU A 480 22.23 25.14 -19.32
N GLY A 481 23.50 25.48 -19.39
CA GLY A 481 23.97 26.65 -20.20
C GLY A 481 23.91 27.98 -19.47
N SER A 482 23.58 28.01 -18.19
CA SER A 482 23.68 29.25 -17.37
C SER A 482 25.10 29.78 -17.37
N THR A 483 25.19 31.09 -17.43
CA THR A 483 26.46 31.84 -17.33
C THR A 483 26.72 32.36 -15.92
N ASP A 484 25.71 32.31 -15.04
CA ASP A 484 25.77 32.69 -13.62
C ASP A 484 24.96 31.68 -12.80
N PHE A 485 25.50 30.51 -12.67
CA PHE A 485 24.81 29.33 -12.08
C PHE A 485 24.31 29.60 -10.66
N GLU A 486 25.09 30.27 -9.81
CA GLU A 486 24.71 30.53 -8.42
C GLU A 486 23.48 31.45 -8.35
N ASN A 487 23.45 32.52 -9.13
CA ASN A 487 22.31 33.41 -9.15
C ASN A 487 21.07 32.80 -9.81
N ASP A 488 21.24 32.10 -10.94
CA ASP A 488 20.12 31.42 -11.61
C ASP A 488 19.52 30.31 -10.75
N LEU A 489 20.34 29.57 -10.01
CA LEU A 489 19.91 28.56 -9.05
C LEU A 489 19.10 29.19 -7.90
N HIS A 490 19.59 30.32 -7.32
CA HIS A 490 18.90 31.02 -6.26
C HIS A 490 17.53 31.52 -6.71
N GLU A 491 17.46 32.19 -7.89
CA GLU A 491 16.20 32.67 -8.44
C GLU A 491 15.24 31.54 -8.82
N LEU A 492 15.74 30.40 -9.30
CA LEU A 492 14.94 29.23 -9.57
C LEU A 492 14.29 28.71 -8.27
N ILE A 493 15.10 28.47 -7.23
CA ILE A 493 14.61 28.00 -5.93
C ILE A 493 13.55 28.96 -5.38
N ARG A 494 13.85 30.26 -5.40
CA ARG A 494 12.94 31.32 -4.95
C ARG A 494 11.61 31.34 -5.71
N SER A 495 11.66 31.20 -7.03
CA SER A 495 10.50 31.12 -7.90
C SER A 495 9.62 29.91 -7.60
N VAL A 496 10.23 28.75 -7.40
CA VAL A 496 9.55 27.50 -7.05
C VAL A 496 8.85 27.62 -5.70
N ILE A 497 9.54 28.15 -4.67
CA ILE A 497 8.94 28.35 -3.35
C ILE A 497 7.71 29.25 -3.46
N ARG A 498 7.81 30.40 -4.11
CA ARG A 498 6.68 31.34 -4.28
C ARG A 498 5.47 30.70 -4.93
N LYS A 499 5.69 29.85 -5.92
CA LYS A 499 4.62 29.22 -6.70
C LYS A 499 3.96 28.06 -5.97
N HIS A 500 4.75 27.25 -5.23
CA HIS A 500 4.30 25.95 -4.72
C HIS A 500 4.16 25.87 -3.20
N LYS A 501 4.53 26.91 -2.44
CA LYS A 501 4.39 26.91 -0.97
C LYS A 501 2.97 26.68 -0.45
N ARG A 502 1.95 26.82 -1.29
CA ARG A 502 0.55 26.57 -0.94
C ARG A 502 0.29 25.12 -0.45
N ILE A 503 1.13 24.16 -0.88
CA ILE A 503 1.02 22.73 -0.50
C ILE A 503 1.56 22.46 0.91
N ILE A 504 2.41 23.38 1.45
CA ILE A 504 3.06 23.22 2.75
C ILE A 504 2.06 23.58 3.86
N PHE A 505 1.86 22.66 4.80
CA PHE A 505 0.94 22.85 5.91
C PHE A 505 1.43 22.12 7.16
N SER A 506 1.64 22.87 8.25
CA SER A 506 2.16 22.36 9.53
C SER A 506 1.12 22.31 10.65
N GLY A 507 -0.15 22.64 10.35
CA GLY A 507 -1.24 22.60 11.29
C GLY A 507 -1.88 21.22 11.45
N ASN A 508 -3.03 21.19 12.15
CA ASN A 508 -3.83 19.97 12.33
C ASN A 508 -4.61 19.62 11.05
N GLY A 509 -4.16 18.60 10.33
CA GLY A 509 -4.80 18.10 9.10
C GLY A 509 -6.13 17.38 9.32
N TYR A 510 -6.53 17.04 10.55
CA TYR A 510 -7.79 16.35 10.84
C TYR A 510 -8.98 17.29 11.04
N GLY A 511 -8.75 18.59 11.22
CA GLY A 511 -9.81 19.56 11.52
C GLY A 511 -10.58 20.00 10.25
N ASP A 512 -11.87 20.28 10.40
CA ASP A 512 -12.71 20.85 9.33
C ASP A 512 -12.21 22.21 8.83
N GLU A 513 -11.46 22.92 9.69
CA GLU A 513 -10.81 24.20 9.34
C GLU A 513 -9.76 24.02 8.26
N TRP A 514 -9.05 22.88 8.27
CA TRP A 514 -8.08 22.57 7.23
C TRP A 514 -8.74 22.38 5.86
N VAL A 515 -9.89 21.72 5.80
CA VAL A 515 -10.60 21.52 4.52
C VAL A 515 -10.93 22.88 3.88
N LYS A 516 -11.40 23.83 4.68
CA LYS A 516 -11.71 25.20 4.22
C LYS A 516 -10.47 25.97 3.80
N GLU A 517 -9.39 25.84 4.56
CA GLU A 517 -8.11 26.47 4.22
C GLU A 517 -7.49 25.87 2.96
N ALA A 518 -7.55 24.55 2.78
CA ALA A 518 -7.07 23.88 1.58
C ALA A 518 -7.84 24.33 0.32
N GLU A 519 -9.15 24.46 0.41
CA GLU A 519 -9.98 24.98 -0.67
C GLU A 519 -9.59 26.42 -1.03
N LYS A 520 -9.37 27.28 -0.02
CA LYS A 520 -8.90 28.66 -0.22
C LYS A 520 -7.52 28.72 -0.87
N ARG A 521 -6.64 27.77 -0.59
CA ARG A 521 -5.32 27.62 -1.23
C ARG A 521 -5.41 27.04 -2.64
N GLY A 522 -6.58 26.59 -3.08
CA GLY A 522 -6.79 25.92 -4.37
C GLY A 522 -6.22 24.51 -4.41
N LEU A 523 -6.13 23.82 -3.26
CA LEU A 523 -5.76 22.40 -3.19
C LEU A 523 -6.97 21.53 -3.52
N LEU A 524 -6.69 20.37 -4.08
CA LEU A 524 -7.74 19.42 -4.48
C LEU A 524 -8.22 18.60 -3.26
N ASN A 525 -9.53 18.52 -3.09
CA ASN A 525 -10.18 17.58 -2.19
C ASN A 525 -10.92 16.53 -3.01
N LEU A 526 -10.36 15.32 -3.07
CA LEU A 526 -10.86 14.21 -3.88
C LEU A 526 -11.20 13.03 -2.95
N PRO A 527 -12.34 13.08 -2.24
CA PRO A 527 -12.63 12.17 -1.14
C PRO A 527 -12.82 10.71 -1.55
N THR A 528 -13.35 10.46 -2.76
CA THR A 528 -13.68 9.11 -3.19
C THR A 528 -12.98 8.70 -4.47
N THR A 529 -12.94 7.39 -4.73
CA THR A 529 -12.39 6.81 -5.96
C THR A 529 -13.02 7.39 -7.23
N PRO A 530 -14.37 7.49 -7.35
CA PRO A 530 -14.99 8.14 -8.51
C PRO A 530 -14.62 9.61 -8.70
N ASP A 531 -14.28 10.33 -7.63
CA ASP A 531 -13.87 11.75 -7.73
C ASP A 531 -12.45 11.87 -8.28
N CYS A 532 -11.54 11.01 -7.89
CA CYS A 532 -10.13 11.15 -8.26
C CYS A 532 -9.74 10.44 -9.57
N VAL A 533 -10.28 9.26 -9.84
CA VAL A 533 -9.86 8.44 -10.99
C VAL A 533 -10.00 9.13 -12.36
N PRO A 534 -11.01 10.00 -12.62
CA PRO A 534 -11.07 10.74 -13.87
C PRO A 534 -9.82 11.59 -14.20
N HIS A 535 -9.06 12.01 -13.19
CA HIS A 535 -7.82 12.76 -13.39
C HIS A 535 -6.71 11.96 -14.08
N TYR A 536 -6.79 10.61 -14.17
CA TYR A 536 -5.87 9.83 -15.01
C TYR A 536 -5.83 10.34 -16.45
N LEU A 537 -6.96 10.79 -16.96
CA LEU A 537 -7.12 11.23 -18.36
C LEU A 537 -6.96 12.75 -18.53
N ALA A 538 -6.61 13.48 -17.48
CA ALA A 538 -6.28 14.90 -17.58
C ALA A 538 -5.04 15.10 -18.46
N ILE A 539 -5.08 16.05 -19.38
CA ILE A 539 -4.02 16.29 -20.37
C ILE A 539 -2.65 16.40 -19.71
N LYS A 540 -2.52 17.17 -18.61
CA LYS A 540 -1.25 17.32 -17.87
C LYS A 540 -0.66 15.99 -17.41
N ASN A 541 -1.51 15.05 -17.01
CA ASN A 541 -1.10 13.75 -16.48
C ASN A 541 -0.72 12.78 -17.62
N VAL A 542 -1.50 12.77 -18.71
CA VAL A 542 -1.17 12.00 -19.92
C VAL A 542 0.17 12.46 -20.47
N GLU A 543 0.38 13.78 -20.60
CA GLU A 543 1.65 14.35 -21.07
C GLU A 543 2.82 14.03 -20.15
N LEU A 544 2.62 14.08 -18.81
CA LEU A 544 3.63 13.72 -17.83
C LEU A 544 4.19 12.31 -18.08
N PHE A 545 3.30 11.34 -18.09
CA PHE A 545 3.69 9.93 -18.22
C PHE A 545 4.21 9.58 -19.60
N ALA A 546 3.66 10.17 -20.66
CA ALA A 546 4.14 9.99 -22.03
C ALA A 546 5.53 10.57 -22.22
N ARG A 547 5.80 11.79 -21.71
CA ARG A 547 7.10 12.46 -21.79
C ARG A 547 8.22 11.63 -21.17
N HIS A 548 7.96 11.03 -20.03
CA HIS A 548 8.93 10.21 -19.32
C HIS A 548 8.85 8.71 -19.67
N ARG A 549 8.00 8.32 -20.63
CA ARG A 549 7.82 6.95 -21.12
C ARG A 549 7.48 5.96 -20.01
N VAL A 550 6.75 6.41 -18.99
CA VAL A 550 6.33 5.57 -17.85
C VAL A 550 5.03 4.85 -18.18
N TYR A 551 4.04 5.58 -18.67
CA TYR A 551 2.80 5.03 -19.22
C TYR A 551 2.52 5.59 -20.61
N THR A 552 1.98 4.76 -21.48
CA THR A 552 1.30 5.22 -22.70
C THR A 552 -0.12 5.69 -22.35
N GLU A 553 -0.72 6.48 -23.24
CA GLU A 553 -2.12 6.92 -23.08
C GLU A 553 -3.08 5.72 -22.95
N ILE A 554 -2.84 4.65 -23.71
CA ILE A 554 -3.65 3.41 -23.67
C ILE A 554 -3.49 2.73 -22.30
N GLU A 555 -2.28 2.66 -21.77
CA GLU A 555 -2.02 2.10 -20.43
C GLU A 555 -2.69 2.89 -19.31
N LEU A 556 -2.77 4.23 -19.42
CA LEU A 556 -3.50 5.08 -18.48
C LEU A 556 -5.02 4.88 -18.58
N ALA A 557 -5.56 4.84 -19.82
CA ALA A 557 -6.97 4.59 -20.06
C ALA A 557 -7.42 3.22 -19.53
N ALA A 558 -6.56 2.22 -19.64
CA ALA A 558 -6.84 0.89 -19.09
C ALA A 558 -6.88 0.93 -17.54
N ARG A 559 -5.95 1.62 -16.90
CA ARG A 559 -5.91 1.78 -15.44
C ARG A 559 -7.11 2.56 -14.90
N TYR A 560 -7.53 3.60 -15.62
CA TYR A 560 -8.77 4.32 -15.35
C TYR A 560 -9.98 3.35 -15.28
N LYS A 561 -10.18 2.57 -16.34
CA LYS A 561 -11.28 1.60 -16.41
C LYS A 561 -11.19 0.56 -15.30
N MET A 562 -10.01 0.00 -15.09
CA MET A 562 -9.80 -1.06 -14.09
C MET A 562 -10.06 -0.58 -12.67
N LYS A 563 -9.61 0.63 -12.30
CA LYS A 563 -9.83 1.15 -10.95
C LYS A 563 -11.32 1.37 -10.67
N LEU A 564 -12.06 1.93 -11.62
CA LEU A 564 -13.50 2.13 -11.49
C LEU A 564 -14.27 0.80 -11.47
N ASP A 565 -13.93 -0.14 -12.37
CA ASP A 565 -14.56 -1.46 -12.40
C ASP A 565 -14.30 -2.24 -11.11
N ASN A 566 -13.07 -2.21 -10.60
CA ASN A 566 -12.74 -2.84 -9.33
C ASN A 566 -13.49 -2.20 -8.14
N TYR A 567 -13.64 -0.88 -8.13
CA TYR A 567 -14.44 -0.16 -7.13
C TYR A 567 -15.87 -0.65 -7.12
N CYS A 568 -16.52 -0.72 -8.30
CA CYS A 568 -17.88 -1.24 -8.44
C CYS A 568 -18.01 -2.68 -7.96
N LYS A 569 -17.09 -3.57 -8.39
CA LYS A 569 -17.09 -4.99 -8.02
C LYS A 569 -16.95 -5.20 -6.52
N VAL A 570 -16.03 -4.48 -5.87
CA VAL A 570 -15.83 -4.58 -4.40
C VAL A 570 -17.11 -4.19 -3.68
N LEU A 571 -17.69 -3.04 -3.99
CA LEU A 571 -18.92 -2.58 -3.34
C LEU A 571 -20.12 -3.46 -3.66
N HIS A 572 -20.20 -4.02 -4.87
CA HIS A 572 -21.23 -4.99 -5.23
C HIS A 572 -21.13 -6.27 -4.38
N ILE A 573 -19.94 -6.82 -4.22
CA ILE A 573 -19.71 -8.00 -3.35
C ILE A 573 -20.10 -7.68 -1.90
N GLU A 574 -19.73 -6.51 -1.39
CA GLU A 574 -20.12 -6.07 -0.05
C GLU A 574 -21.65 -5.94 0.10
N ALA A 575 -22.33 -5.31 -0.86
CA ALA A 575 -23.77 -5.20 -0.86
C ALA A 575 -24.47 -6.57 -0.88
N LEU A 576 -24.05 -7.47 -1.77
CA LEU A 576 -24.60 -8.83 -1.83
C LEU A 576 -24.33 -9.61 -0.54
N THR A 577 -23.19 -9.43 0.08
CA THR A 577 -22.84 -10.06 1.37
C THR A 577 -23.73 -9.54 2.49
N MET A 578 -23.98 -8.22 2.56
CA MET A 578 -24.92 -7.65 3.52
C MET A 578 -26.36 -8.19 3.33
N LEU A 579 -26.81 -8.27 2.09
CA LEU A 579 -28.12 -8.83 1.75
C LEU A 579 -28.26 -10.29 2.19
N ASP A 580 -27.24 -11.11 1.92
CA ASP A 580 -27.21 -12.51 2.34
C ASP A 580 -27.26 -12.64 3.86
N MET A 581 -26.36 -11.96 4.58
CA MET A 581 -26.32 -11.97 6.05
C MET A 581 -27.64 -11.51 6.67
N ALA A 582 -28.22 -10.42 6.16
CA ALA A 582 -29.47 -9.89 6.69
C ALA A 582 -30.65 -10.85 6.45
N ARG A 583 -30.78 -11.41 5.23
CA ARG A 583 -31.91 -12.28 4.85
C ARG A 583 -31.83 -13.67 5.46
N GLN A 584 -30.63 -14.29 5.46
CA GLN A 584 -30.48 -15.70 5.83
C GLN A 584 -30.24 -15.90 7.33
N ASP A 585 -29.60 -14.94 8.00
CA ASP A 585 -29.15 -15.14 9.36
C ASP A 585 -29.77 -14.13 10.34
N ILE A 586 -29.72 -12.81 10.08
CA ILE A 586 -30.11 -11.79 11.06
C ILE A 586 -31.60 -11.70 11.23
N LEU A 587 -32.41 -11.52 10.15
CA LEU A 587 -33.84 -11.41 10.22
C LEU A 587 -34.53 -12.65 10.86
N PRO A 588 -34.14 -13.88 10.50
CA PRO A 588 -34.65 -15.08 11.18
C PRO A 588 -34.29 -15.13 12.68
N ALA A 589 -33.06 -14.76 13.05
CA ALA A 589 -32.61 -14.80 14.43
C ALA A 589 -33.35 -13.78 15.32
N VAL A 590 -33.48 -12.54 14.88
CA VAL A 590 -34.18 -11.49 15.65
C VAL A 590 -35.71 -11.77 15.73
N SER A 591 -36.29 -12.40 14.70
CA SER A 591 -37.67 -12.84 14.71
C SER A 591 -37.89 -13.95 15.74
N ALA A 592 -36.97 -14.91 15.86
CA ALA A 592 -37.02 -15.97 16.88
C ALA A 592 -36.90 -15.38 18.30
N PHE A 593 -36.03 -14.40 18.50
CA PHE A 593 -35.90 -13.69 19.76
C PHE A 593 -37.14 -12.91 20.12
N ALA A 594 -37.74 -12.17 19.18
CA ALA A 594 -38.99 -11.44 19.39
C ALA A 594 -40.12 -12.39 19.80
N LYS A 595 -40.20 -13.58 19.19
CA LYS A 595 -41.18 -14.61 19.59
C LYS A 595 -40.99 -15.06 21.05
N GLU A 596 -39.74 -15.32 21.51
CA GLU A 596 -39.48 -15.70 22.91
C GLU A 596 -39.92 -14.62 23.89
N LEU A 597 -39.67 -13.33 23.55
CA LEU A 597 -40.12 -12.20 24.36
C LEU A 597 -41.65 -12.13 24.46
N CYS A 598 -42.35 -12.28 23.32
CA CYS A 598 -43.82 -12.27 23.29
C CYS A 598 -44.40 -13.44 24.10
N ASP A 599 -43.88 -14.66 23.94
CA ASP A 599 -44.33 -15.84 24.69
C ASP A 599 -44.11 -15.62 26.20
N THR A 600 -42.95 -15.08 26.61
CA THR A 600 -42.66 -14.77 28.01
C THR A 600 -43.59 -13.69 28.57
N ALA A 601 -43.87 -12.62 27.80
CA ALA A 601 -44.78 -11.58 28.21
C ALA A 601 -46.19 -12.13 28.43
N MET A 602 -46.70 -12.96 27.51
CA MET A 602 -48.00 -13.61 27.64
C MET A 602 -48.07 -14.51 28.89
N ALA A 603 -47.03 -15.30 29.14
CA ALA A 603 -47.00 -16.20 30.33
C ALA A 603 -46.96 -15.39 31.64
N LYS A 604 -46.18 -14.29 31.72
CA LYS A 604 -46.16 -13.40 32.89
C LYS A 604 -47.48 -12.72 33.13
N ASN A 605 -48.09 -12.18 32.09
CA ASN A 605 -49.41 -11.51 32.19
C ASN A 605 -50.51 -12.46 32.64
N ALA A 606 -50.51 -13.72 32.20
CA ALA A 606 -51.43 -14.76 32.64
C ALA A 606 -51.34 -15.05 34.15
N LEU A 607 -50.17 -14.82 34.76
CA LEU A 607 -49.91 -14.94 36.19
C LEU A 607 -50.06 -13.64 36.99
N GLY A 608 -50.43 -12.55 36.33
CA GLY A 608 -50.50 -11.22 36.95
C GLY A 608 -49.15 -10.61 37.30
N VAL A 609 -48.07 -11.05 36.63
CA VAL A 609 -46.71 -10.54 36.81
C VAL A 609 -46.38 -9.51 35.72
N GLU A 610 -45.71 -8.42 36.06
CA GLU A 610 -45.31 -7.39 35.11
C GLU A 610 -44.35 -7.93 34.04
N SER A 611 -44.55 -7.51 32.77
CA SER A 611 -43.73 -7.91 31.61
C SER A 611 -43.16 -6.72 30.86
N VAL A 612 -42.76 -5.66 31.55
CA VAL A 612 -42.34 -4.38 30.95
C VAL A 612 -41.13 -4.60 30.01
N TYR A 613 -40.11 -5.31 30.49
CA TYR A 613 -38.93 -5.59 29.68
C TYR A 613 -39.26 -6.34 28.38
N GLU A 614 -39.99 -7.41 28.50
CA GLU A 614 -40.35 -8.24 27.34
C GLU A 614 -41.20 -7.49 26.33
N THR A 615 -42.19 -6.71 26.82
CA THR A 615 -43.10 -5.97 25.95
C THR A 615 -42.39 -4.81 25.22
N GLU A 616 -41.61 -4.00 25.93
CA GLU A 616 -40.88 -2.88 25.33
C GLU A 616 -39.79 -3.37 24.37
N THR A 617 -39.05 -4.41 24.75
CA THR A 617 -38.00 -4.97 23.92
C THR A 617 -38.59 -5.61 22.65
N ALA A 618 -39.66 -6.41 22.77
CA ALA A 618 -40.34 -7.02 21.62
C ALA A 618 -40.84 -5.95 20.64
N ALA A 619 -41.46 -4.86 21.15
CA ALA A 619 -41.93 -3.76 20.32
C ALA A 619 -40.80 -3.07 19.58
N ARG A 620 -39.65 -2.80 20.25
CA ARG A 620 -38.46 -2.17 19.64
C ARG A 620 -37.82 -3.08 18.59
N VAL A 621 -37.60 -4.35 18.92
CA VAL A 621 -37.05 -5.37 17.99
C VAL A 621 -37.95 -5.51 16.76
N SER A 622 -39.27 -5.59 16.93
CA SER A 622 -40.22 -5.70 15.82
C SER A 622 -40.18 -4.47 14.89
N LYS A 623 -40.09 -3.27 15.47
CA LYS A 623 -39.95 -2.03 14.70
C LYS A 623 -38.69 -2.01 13.87
N LEU A 624 -37.54 -2.36 14.47
CA LEU A 624 -36.25 -2.42 13.78
C LEU A 624 -36.22 -3.54 12.72
N THR A 625 -36.81 -4.70 13.01
CA THR A 625 -36.93 -5.80 12.02
C THR A 625 -37.65 -5.34 10.77
N THR A 626 -38.74 -4.51 10.93
CA THR A 626 -39.45 -3.93 9.80
C THR A 626 -38.57 -2.90 9.05
N ALA A 627 -37.79 -2.09 9.75
CA ALA A 627 -36.85 -1.15 9.14
C ALA A 627 -35.81 -1.91 8.33
N VAL A 628 -35.16 -2.91 8.91
CA VAL A 628 -34.15 -3.77 8.23
C VAL A 628 -34.75 -4.42 6.98
N LEU A 629 -35.97 -4.94 7.02
CA LEU A 629 -36.63 -5.53 5.84
C LEU A 629 -36.79 -4.50 4.70
N ASN A 630 -37.12 -3.26 5.03
CA ASN A 630 -37.26 -2.19 4.03
C ASN A 630 -35.92 -1.74 3.49
N GLU A 631 -34.88 -1.64 4.34
CA GLU A 631 -33.51 -1.28 3.97
C GLU A 631 -32.84 -2.37 3.13
N VAL A 632 -33.10 -3.65 3.41
CA VAL A 632 -32.72 -4.77 2.54
C VAL A 632 -33.31 -4.63 1.14
N ARG A 633 -34.57 -4.26 1.03
CA ARG A 633 -35.22 -4.02 -0.29
C ARG A 633 -34.61 -2.80 -1.00
N ALA A 634 -34.31 -1.75 -0.25
CA ALA A 634 -33.70 -0.54 -0.78
C ALA A 634 -32.29 -0.80 -1.30
N LEU A 635 -31.48 -1.53 -0.53
CA LEU A 635 -30.11 -1.92 -0.94
C LEU A 635 -30.12 -2.83 -2.16
N ASP A 636 -31.00 -3.84 -2.18
CA ASP A 636 -31.17 -4.75 -3.32
C ASP A 636 -31.49 -3.98 -4.61
N LYS A 637 -32.49 -3.05 -4.50
CA LYS A 637 -32.85 -2.18 -5.62
C LYS A 637 -31.70 -1.28 -6.06
N ALA A 638 -31.03 -0.59 -5.13
CA ALA A 638 -29.93 0.32 -5.46
C ALA A 638 -28.75 -0.41 -6.13
N SER A 639 -28.43 -1.62 -5.66
CA SER A 639 -27.37 -2.45 -6.26
C SER A 639 -27.72 -2.91 -7.67
N ASN A 640 -28.97 -3.35 -7.90
CA ASN A 640 -29.43 -3.77 -9.23
C ASN A 640 -29.48 -2.58 -10.21
N ASP A 641 -30.04 -1.44 -9.78
CA ASP A 641 -30.08 -0.21 -10.59
C ASP A 641 -28.68 0.24 -11.00
N ALA A 642 -27.66 0.10 -10.12
CA ALA A 642 -26.28 0.43 -10.42
C ALA A 642 -25.65 -0.53 -11.45
N GLU A 643 -25.93 -1.83 -11.37
CA GLU A 643 -25.40 -2.83 -12.32
C GLU A 643 -25.97 -2.69 -13.74
N GLU A 644 -27.16 -2.12 -13.91
CA GLU A 644 -27.73 -1.84 -15.23
C GLU A 644 -26.99 -0.72 -15.99
N LEU A 645 -26.18 0.09 -15.29
CA LEU A 645 -25.41 1.19 -15.89
C LEU A 645 -24.21 0.65 -16.66
N THR A 646 -24.10 1.02 -17.94
CA THR A 646 -23.02 0.53 -18.82
C THR A 646 -21.75 1.37 -18.77
N ASP A 647 -21.89 2.69 -18.54
CA ASP A 647 -20.72 3.56 -18.36
C ASP A 647 -20.11 3.35 -16.97
N VAL A 648 -18.82 3.02 -16.95
CA VAL A 648 -18.13 2.60 -15.71
C VAL A 648 -18.03 3.73 -14.67
N LEU A 649 -17.88 4.99 -15.09
CA LEU A 649 -17.83 6.13 -14.17
C LEU A 649 -19.20 6.41 -13.58
N THR A 650 -20.24 6.45 -14.41
CA THR A 650 -21.62 6.63 -13.97
C THR A 650 -22.03 5.53 -12.98
N ARG A 651 -21.65 4.28 -13.26
CA ARG A 651 -21.88 3.15 -12.35
C ARG A 651 -21.15 3.34 -11.04
N ALA A 652 -19.87 3.73 -11.05
CA ALA A 652 -19.09 3.96 -9.84
C ALA A 652 -19.68 5.10 -8.99
N CYS A 653 -20.18 6.17 -9.63
CA CYS A 653 -20.90 7.24 -8.94
C CYS A 653 -22.21 6.72 -8.30
N ALA A 654 -22.96 5.85 -8.99
CA ALA A 654 -24.17 5.26 -8.44
C ALA A 654 -23.87 4.37 -7.22
N TYR A 655 -22.77 3.61 -7.23
CA TYR A 655 -22.32 2.87 -6.05
C TYR A 655 -21.98 3.80 -4.89
N ARG A 656 -21.24 4.89 -5.14
CA ARG A 656 -20.92 5.89 -4.11
C ARG A 656 -22.18 6.56 -3.54
N ASP A 657 -23.06 7.04 -4.40
CA ASP A 657 -24.17 7.94 -4.00
C ASP A 657 -25.37 7.18 -3.47
N ASN A 658 -25.68 6.00 -4.02
CA ASN A 658 -26.89 5.26 -3.70
C ASN A 658 -26.61 3.99 -2.89
N VAL A 659 -25.67 3.14 -3.34
CA VAL A 659 -25.45 1.83 -2.72
C VAL A 659 -24.80 1.98 -1.34
N LEU A 660 -23.73 2.80 -1.21
CA LEU A 660 -23.09 3.04 0.10
C LEU A 660 -24.04 3.67 1.11
N GLY A 661 -24.92 4.58 0.67
CA GLY A 661 -25.95 5.16 1.54
C GLY A 661 -26.95 4.12 2.05
N ALA A 662 -27.41 3.23 1.17
CA ALA A 662 -28.30 2.13 1.54
C ALA A 662 -27.63 1.10 2.46
N MET A 663 -26.33 0.78 2.21
CA MET A 663 -25.52 -0.08 3.10
C MET A 663 -25.39 0.53 4.50
N SER A 664 -25.14 1.83 4.60
CA SER A 664 -25.03 2.53 5.89
C SER A 664 -26.32 2.50 6.67
N ALA A 665 -27.47 2.79 6.03
CA ALA A 665 -28.77 2.72 6.68
C ALA A 665 -29.09 1.32 7.22
N LEU A 666 -28.87 0.28 6.39
CA LEU A 666 -29.05 -1.11 6.81
C LEU A 666 -28.13 -1.48 7.99
N ARG A 667 -26.89 -1.03 7.97
CA ARG A 667 -25.95 -1.26 9.07
C ARG A 667 -26.44 -0.63 10.38
N GLU A 668 -26.90 0.62 10.36
CA GLU A 668 -27.35 1.32 11.57
C GLU A 668 -28.49 0.57 12.27
N SER A 669 -29.49 0.13 11.53
CA SER A 669 -30.60 -0.63 12.07
C SER A 669 -30.22 -2.01 12.60
N VAL A 670 -29.30 -2.69 11.91
CA VAL A 670 -28.79 -4.02 12.31
C VAL A 670 -27.88 -3.91 13.51
N ASP A 671 -26.98 -2.92 13.57
CA ASP A 671 -26.08 -2.72 14.71
C ASP A 671 -26.88 -2.37 15.98
N GLU A 672 -28.01 -1.65 15.88
CA GLU A 672 -28.93 -1.46 17.00
C GLU A 672 -29.61 -2.78 17.43
N LEU A 673 -30.07 -3.60 16.47
CA LEU A 673 -30.62 -4.92 16.77
C LEU A 673 -29.63 -5.85 17.50
N GLU A 674 -28.33 -5.76 17.15
CA GLU A 674 -27.27 -6.51 17.84
C GLU A 674 -27.24 -6.19 19.33
N THR A 675 -27.39 -4.92 19.71
CA THR A 675 -27.35 -4.48 21.11
C THR A 675 -28.58 -4.93 21.93
N LEU A 676 -29.71 -5.17 21.27
CA LEU A 676 -30.98 -5.57 21.91
C LEU A 676 -31.17 -7.08 21.95
N THR A 677 -30.58 -7.80 20.99
CA THR A 677 -30.81 -9.23 20.80
C THR A 677 -29.93 -10.05 21.74
N ALA A 678 -30.52 -10.98 22.46
CA ALA A 678 -29.78 -11.86 23.38
C ALA A 678 -28.70 -12.66 22.61
N LYS A 679 -27.49 -12.75 23.18
CA LYS A 679 -26.29 -13.38 22.56
C LYS A 679 -26.55 -14.78 21.99
N LYS A 680 -27.44 -15.59 22.64
CA LYS A 680 -27.81 -16.93 22.14
C LYS A 680 -28.56 -16.93 20.80
N TYR A 681 -29.17 -15.79 20.41
CA TYR A 681 -29.86 -15.63 19.15
C TYR A 681 -29.03 -14.91 18.10
N TRP A 682 -28.11 -14.01 18.52
CA TRP A 682 -27.32 -13.25 17.56
C TRP A 682 -26.36 -14.17 16.77
N PRO A 683 -26.46 -14.16 15.42
CA PRO A 683 -25.79 -15.20 14.63
C PRO A 683 -24.28 -15.03 14.47
N TYR A 684 -23.74 -13.87 14.82
CA TYR A 684 -22.34 -13.53 14.54
C TYR A 684 -21.53 -13.15 15.79
N PRO A 685 -20.22 -13.41 15.80
CA PRO A 685 -19.32 -12.80 16.77
C PRO A 685 -19.38 -11.28 16.69
N ASN A 686 -19.47 -10.62 17.85
CA ASN A 686 -19.46 -9.18 17.97
C ASN A 686 -18.03 -8.60 17.95
N TYR A 687 -17.89 -7.26 17.96
CA TYR A 687 -16.58 -6.60 17.97
C TYR A 687 -15.73 -6.95 19.19
N GLY A 688 -16.36 -7.17 20.36
CA GLY A 688 -15.64 -7.66 21.54
C GLY A 688 -15.00 -9.03 21.33
N ASP A 689 -15.74 -9.94 20.67
CA ASP A 689 -15.24 -11.27 20.32
C ASP A 689 -14.11 -11.18 19.26
N LEU A 690 -14.20 -10.26 18.29
CA LEU A 690 -13.20 -10.10 17.22
C LEU A 690 -11.92 -9.42 17.68
N LEU A 691 -12.03 -8.30 18.39
CA LEU A 691 -10.90 -7.45 18.75
C LEU A 691 -10.11 -7.96 19.98
N PHE A 692 -10.72 -8.81 20.82
CA PHE A 692 -10.12 -9.25 22.08
C PHE A 692 -9.95 -10.78 22.21
N SER A 693 -10.23 -11.54 21.16
CA SER A 693 -10.14 -13.04 21.20
C SER A 693 -8.70 -13.57 21.18
N VAL A 694 -7.77 -12.88 20.53
CA VAL A 694 -6.36 -13.30 20.49
C VAL A 694 -5.72 -13.03 21.86
N LYS A 695 -5.23 -14.10 22.51
CA LYS A 695 -4.63 -14.07 23.85
C LYS A 695 -3.14 -14.40 23.81
#